data_d4b53760df4ef9bae7c4f9fb9a150136
#
_entry.id   d4b53760df4ef9bae7c4f9fb9a150136
#
_cell.length_a   1.000
_cell.length_b   1.000
_cell.length_c   1.000
_cell.angle_alpha   90.00
_cell.angle_beta   90.00
_cell.angle_gamma   90.00
#
_symmetry.space_group_name_H-M   'P 1'
#
loop_
_entity.id
_entity.type
_entity.pdbx_description
1 polymer ?
#
loop_
_entity_poly.entity_id
_entity_poly.type
_entity_poly.pdbx_seq_one_letter_code
_entity_poly.pdbx_strand_id
1 'polypeptide(L)'
;MTVDQAAPGTQDVFDALDSLGRWRLRPGVSETVLHNGVHLRGWITSLTLEGGDGLPVLWGRLAEALAADEERSGTARAELVRAAPAGSPLRGALLTLIGQLLDHDLLVERSGGEAGGGAGPWLGAVADRPAAAGAALARSRARVLGADSDSPLARAAARALNRAGLRAEVVEAAELPVGQLLLVASRHDGSPGAGQGQEAAESAIAVAVGVRAGLGFVTPVGSVAQARADAEALAGRLHGRKASPPAEHPALPVLLASSAAQRLVCAVAGVRDPSAEADDARLLPGLPTVLIAEQEPSGGLRGEYRSWPGPALVDVDRIRPRADVRTLSEALARIPVLTDRWAGVLDEPDPGVLPQLPAALVRCAVAGGDLVSGGARADLARLEAVCRAAELRLGGGGSGPVVVGAGLEHARGRALRRAVDREAAEGIDVVSDDRRAPVPWSPETARHPQAAHWWSVLVERLGVDVEVAVERLGTGGGADVFGARVVRRRHRTTVGAPPELLGSAVEATVDGAVAFAALSAVVRVQAAADTPHARQLVTPSGAAAVLARSAEVAPWEDSGWTTAWLAEAAGREPGLQEALTGLTGWSPQSWEPSPGADADVHALWSALRQCGFTVLSAGADAPNARPGPRSASGPASHPGPGTRPTPMEGPR
;
A
#
# COMPACT_ATOMS: atom_id res chain seq x y z
N MET A 1 -7.78 14.18 12.91
CA MET A 1 -7.39 15.61 12.83
C MET A 1 -8.14 16.19 11.65
N THR A 2 -9.28 16.75 11.91
CA THR A 2 -10.11 17.46 10.94
C THR A 2 -9.34 18.70 10.50
N VAL A 3 -8.93 18.72 9.23
CA VAL A 3 -8.44 19.93 8.61
C VAL A 3 -9.64 20.82 8.40
N ASP A 4 -9.71 21.85 9.20
CA ASP A 4 -10.63 22.97 9.07
C ASP A 4 -10.28 23.68 7.74
N GLN A 5 -10.94 23.25 6.65
CA GLN A 5 -10.97 24.05 5.42
C GLN A 5 -11.89 25.23 5.73
N ALA A 6 -11.25 26.36 6.00
CA ALA A 6 -11.94 27.65 6.08
C ALA A 6 -12.87 27.78 4.86
N ALA A 7 -14.14 27.87 5.11
CA ALA A 7 -15.13 28.19 4.09
C ALA A 7 -14.68 29.50 3.37
N PRO A 8 -14.79 29.57 2.05
CA PRO A 8 -14.47 30.80 1.30
C PRO A 8 -15.23 31.96 1.92
N GLY A 9 -14.52 33.06 2.17
CA GLY A 9 -15.07 34.19 2.90
C GLY A 9 -16.34 34.70 2.23
N THR A 10 -17.29 35.12 3.02
CA THR A 10 -18.62 35.64 2.61
C THR A 10 -18.54 36.71 1.50
N GLN A 11 -17.39 37.31 1.28
CA GLN A 11 -17.12 38.34 0.28
C GLN A 11 -16.99 37.77 -1.14
N ASP A 12 -16.41 36.57 -1.31
CA ASP A 12 -16.28 35.90 -2.61
C ASP A 12 -17.63 35.37 -3.14
N VAL A 13 -18.60 35.12 -2.24
CA VAL A 13 -19.94 34.64 -2.59
C VAL A 13 -20.82 35.79 -3.16
N PHE A 14 -20.58 37.04 -2.76
CA PHE A 14 -21.35 38.18 -3.27
C PHE A 14 -21.08 38.50 -4.73
N ASP A 15 -19.88 38.19 -5.24
CA ASP A 15 -19.54 38.34 -6.65
C ASP A 15 -20.13 37.22 -7.53
N ALA A 16 -20.56 36.07 -6.93
CA ALA A 16 -20.96 34.88 -7.69
C ALA A 16 -22.20 35.10 -8.56
N LEU A 17 -23.22 35.84 -8.09
CA LEU A 17 -24.43 36.05 -8.89
C LEU A 17 -24.19 37.07 -10.03
N ASP A 18 -23.43 38.11 -9.80
CA ASP A 18 -23.07 39.10 -10.80
C ASP A 18 -22.04 38.53 -11.80
N SER A 19 -21.26 37.56 -11.34
CA SER A 19 -20.34 36.77 -12.18
C SER A 19 -20.95 35.52 -12.82
N LEU A 20 -22.27 35.28 -12.69
CA LEU A 20 -22.95 34.10 -13.22
C LEU A 20 -22.71 33.88 -14.71
N GLY A 21 -22.50 34.98 -15.46
CA GLY A 21 -22.13 34.93 -16.89
C GLY A 21 -20.79 34.24 -17.19
N ARG A 22 -19.92 34.09 -16.21
CA ARG A 22 -18.65 33.37 -16.35
C ARG A 22 -18.81 31.86 -16.25
N TRP A 23 -19.95 31.36 -15.76
CA TRP A 23 -20.16 29.97 -15.44
C TRP A 23 -21.20 29.31 -16.36
N ARG A 24 -21.07 28.03 -16.57
CA ARG A 24 -22.07 27.15 -17.17
C ARG A 24 -22.07 25.79 -16.47
N LEU A 25 -23.18 25.05 -16.58
CA LEU A 25 -23.20 23.66 -16.17
C LEU A 25 -22.18 22.85 -16.96
N ARG A 26 -21.49 21.94 -16.30
CA ARG A 26 -20.61 21.00 -17.01
C ARG A 26 -21.40 20.19 -18.01
N PRO A 27 -20.87 19.96 -19.22
CA PRO A 27 -21.45 18.97 -20.13
C PRO A 27 -21.50 17.60 -19.48
N GLY A 28 -22.65 16.93 -19.61
CA GLY A 28 -22.86 15.60 -19.01
C GLY A 28 -23.44 15.62 -17.59
N VAL A 29 -23.66 16.78 -16.97
CA VAL A 29 -24.50 16.85 -15.77
C VAL A 29 -25.92 16.44 -16.13
N SER A 30 -26.40 15.39 -15.48
CA SER A 30 -27.78 14.91 -15.60
C SER A 30 -28.59 15.34 -14.38
N GLU A 31 -29.85 15.68 -14.63
CA GLU A 31 -30.79 16.09 -13.58
C GLU A 31 -31.92 15.09 -13.43
N THR A 32 -32.37 14.90 -12.20
CA THR A 32 -33.59 14.15 -11.88
C THR A 32 -34.40 15.00 -10.90
N VAL A 33 -35.55 15.47 -11.35
CA VAL A 33 -36.47 16.21 -10.50
C VAL A 33 -37.12 15.27 -9.51
N LEU A 34 -37.04 15.59 -8.24
CA LEU A 34 -37.67 14.89 -7.11
C LEU A 34 -38.95 15.62 -6.69
N HIS A 35 -39.76 14.97 -5.86
CA HIS A 35 -41.02 15.58 -5.37
C HIS A 35 -40.79 16.91 -4.61
N ASN A 36 -39.70 16.96 -3.82
CA ASN A 36 -39.35 18.12 -2.98
C ASN A 36 -37.93 18.61 -3.24
N GLY A 37 -37.35 18.31 -4.43
CA GLY A 37 -35.97 18.64 -4.68
C GLY A 37 -35.47 18.29 -6.09
N VAL A 38 -34.16 18.28 -6.22
CA VAL A 38 -33.47 17.92 -7.47
C VAL A 38 -32.22 17.10 -7.15
N HIS A 39 -32.05 16.01 -7.84
CA HIS A 39 -30.81 15.25 -7.82
C HIS A 39 -29.99 15.56 -9.08
N LEU A 40 -28.74 15.97 -8.88
CA LEU A 40 -27.78 16.28 -9.94
C LEU A 40 -26.65 15.28 -9.91
N ARG A 41 -26.32 14.72 -11.06
CA ARG A 41 -25.20 13.81 -11.21
C ARG A 41 -24.21 14.36 -12.22
N GLY A 42 -23.01 14.68 -11.77
CA GLY A 42 -21.87 15.06 -12.59
C GLY A 42 -21.00 13.86 -12.95
N TRP A 43 -19.82 14.12 -13.47
CA TRP A 43 -18.84 13.09 -13.84
C TRP A 43 -18.28 12.34 -12.61
N ILE A 44 -17.94 13.06 -11.54
CA ILE A 44 -17.27 12.52 -10.36
C ILE A 44 -18.17 12.62 -9.12
N THR A 45 -19.06 13.61 -9.06
CA THR A 45 -19.87 13.94 -7.88
C THR A 45 -21.35 13.86 -8.17
N SER A 46 -22.13 13.65 -7.14
CA SER A 46 -23.58 13.81 -7.18
C SER A 46 -24.02 14.69 -6.01
N LEU A 47 -25.07 15.45 -6.21
CA LEU A 47 -25.66 16.37 -5.26
C LEU A 47 -27.17 16.18 -5.22
N THR A 48 -27.73 15.95 -4.03
CA THR A 48 -29.17 15.97 -3.84
C THR A 48 -29.53 17.24 -3.08
N LEU A 49 -30.33 18.08 -3.73
CA LEU A 49 -30.88 19.31 -3.14
C LEU A 49 -32.28 19.02 -2.67
N GLU A 50 -32.56 19.17 -1.40
CA GLU A 50 -33.88 19.01 -0.79
C GLU A 50 -34.40 20.37 -0.31
N GLY A 51 -35.66 20.63 -0.52
CA GLY A 51 -36.29 21.89 -0.14
C GLY A 51 -37.82 21.85 -0.35
N GLY A 52 -38.45 23.01 -0.29
CA GLY A 52 -39.87 23.12 -0.57
C GLY A 52 -40.19 23.07 -2.09
N ASP A 53 -41.48 23.04 -2.42
CA ASP A 53 -42.02 22.94 -3.78
C ASP A 53 -41.49 24.00 -4.77
N GLY A 54 -40.93 25.08 -4.26
CA GLY A 54 -40.27 26.12 -5.08
C GLY A 54 -38.88 25.78 -5.60
N LEU A 55 -38.21 24.77 -5.01
CA LEU A 55 -36.84 24.43 -5.37
C LEU A 55 -36.70 23.90 -6.83
N PRO A 56 -37.57 23.01 -7.32
CA PRO A 56 -37.52 22.58 -8.73
C PRO A 56 -37.72 23.74 -9.71
N VAL A 57 -38.58 24.70 -9.38
CA VAL A 57 -38.84 25.90 -10.21
C VAL A 57 -37.61 26.81 -10.22
N LEU A 58 -37.03 27.03 -9.04
CA LEU A 58 -35.79 27.82 -8.91
C LEU A 58 -34.64 27.19 -9.66
N TRP A 59 -34.47 25.88 -9.55
CA TRP A 59 -33.50 25.10 -10.30
C TRP A 59 -33.70 25.26 -11.80
N GLY A 60 -34.90 25.08 -12.33
CA GLY A 60 -35.17 25.24 -13.75
C GLY A 60 -34.71 26.59 -14.32
N ARG A 61 -34.98 27.69 -13.61
CA ARG A 61 -34.54 29.05 -13.97
C ARG A 61 -33.00 29.17 -13.91
N LEU A 62 -32.37 28.60 -12.87
CA LEU A 62 -30.92 28.64 -12.75
C LEU A 62 -30.26 27.78 -13.83
N ALA A 63 -30.80 26.60 -14.13
CA ALA A 63 -30.29 25.73 -15.19
C ALA A 63 -30.36 26.40 -16.59
N GLU A 64 -31.44 27.13 -16.89
CA GLU A 64 -31.54 27.94 -18.11
C GLU A 64 -30.47 29.04 -18.16
N ALA A 65 -30.23 29.72 -17.04
CA ALA A 65 -29.21 30.76 -16.94
C ALA A 65 -27.77 30.21 -17.05
N LEU A 66 -27.58 28.94 -16.73
CA LEU A 66 -26.30 28.22 -16.79
C LEU A 66 -26.17 27.36 -18.07
N ALA A 67 -27.15 27.38 -18.97
CA ALA A 67 -27.13 26.60 -20.21
C ALA A 67 -25.91 26.95 -21.09
N ALA A 68 -25.49 26.01 -21.94
CA ALA A 68 -24.33 26.20 -22.82
C ALA A 68 -24.57 27.26 -23.92
N ASP A 69 -25.79 27.36 -24.40
CA ASP A 69 -26.21 28.34 -25.40
C ASP A 69 -26.17 29.77 -24.82
N GLU A 70 -25.29 30.60 -25.35
CA GLU A 70 -25.02 31.95 -24.81
C GLU A 70 -26.19 32.92 -25.05
N GLU A 71 -26.87 32.84 -26.19
CA GLU A 71 -27.99 33.74 -26.50
C GLU A 71 -29.16 33.48 -25.55
N ARG A 72 -29.51 32.21 -25.38
CA ARG A 72 -30.59 31.78 -24.49
C ARG A 72 -30.27 32.00 -23.04
N SER A 73 -29.07 31.63 -22.59
CA SER A 73 -28.64 31.78 -21.21
C SER A 73 -28.41 33.24 -20.82
N GLY A 74 -28.01 34.12 -21.76
CA GLY A 74 -27.85 35.54 -21.54
C GLY A 74 -29.16 36.23 -21.14
N THR A 75 -30.25 35.93 -21.83
CA THR A 75 -31.60 36.44 -21.51
C THR A 75 -32.06 35.90 -20.14
N ALA A 76 -31.94 34.59 -19.91
CA ALA A 76 -32.33 33.98 -18.63
C ALA A 76 -31.54 34.52 -17.42
N ARG A 77 -30.24 34.78 -17.59
CA ARG A 77 -29.40 35.42 -16.56
C ARG A 77 -29.89 36.83 -16.21
N ALA A 78 -30.14 37.65 -17.24
CA ALA A 78 -30.60 39.03 -17.03
C ALA A 78 -31.95 39.06 -16.29
N GLU A 79 -32.86 38.13 -16.59
CA GLU A 79 -34.12 37.97 -15.91
C GLU A 79 -33.93 37.49 -14.47
N LEU A 80 -33.07 36.51 -14.22
CA LEU A 80 -32.77 35.94 -12.89
C LEU A 80 -32.18 37.02 -11.96
N VAL A 81 -31.16 37.76 -12.44
CA VAL A 81 -30.53 38.85 -11.68
C VAL A 81 -31.56 39.95 -11.36
N ARG A 82 -32.42 40.31 -12.32
CA ARG A 82 -33.47 41.32 -12.10
C ARG A 82 -34.50 40.84 -11.07
N ALA A 83 -34.87 39.56 -11.09
CA ALA A 83 -35.81 38.96 -10.13
C ALA A 83 -35.25 38.83 -8.71
N ALA A 84 -33.94 38.81 -8.56
CA ALA A 84 -33.19 38.59 -7.32
C ALA A 84 -32.37 39.84 -6.89
N PRO A 85 -33.02 40.96 -6.50
CA PRO A 85 -32.33 42.16 -6.06
C PRO A 85 -31.51 41.92 -4.79
N ALA A 86 -30.53 42.77 -4.55
CA ALA A 86 -29.67 42.70 -3.36
C ALA A 86 -30.52 42.63 -2.06
N GLY A 87 -30.17 41.70 -1.16
CA GLY A 87 -30.88 41.49 0.13
C GLY A 87 -32.17 40.71 0.03
N SER A 88 -32.62 40.25 -1.18
CA SER A 88 -33.83 39.43 -1.28
C SER A 88 -33.58 37.98 -0.84
N PRO A 89 -34.59 37.28 -0.25
CA PRO A 89 -34.47 35.86 0.08
C PRO A 89 -34.14 34.98 -1.15
N LEU A 90 -34.66 35.38 -2.33
CA LEU A 90 -34.38 34.69 -3.60
C LEU A 90 -32.89 34.75 -3.97
N ARG A 91 -32.23 35.93 -3.77
CA ARG A 91 -30.78 36.06 -3.99
C ARG A 91 -29.99 35.15 -3.05
N GLY A 92 -30.37 35.10 -1.77
CA GLY A 92 -29.75 34.21 -0.81
C GLY A 92 -29.86 32.73 -1.20
N ALA A 93 -31.05 32.29 -1.61
CA ALA A 93 -31.25 30.91 -2.08
C ALA A 93 -30.42 30.59 -3.35
N LEU A 94 -30.38 31.52 -4.30
CA LEU A 94 -29.55 31.32 -5.52
C LEU A 94 -28.06 31.25 -5.21
N LEU A 95 -27.56 32.12 -4.32
CA LEU A 95 -26.14 32.08 -3.90
C LEU A 95 -25.78 30.77 -3.21
N THR A 96 -26.70 30.27 -2.35
CA THR A 96 -26.51 28.94 -1.73
C THR A 96 -26.44 27.83 -2.77
N LEU A 97 -27.36 27.83 -3.74
CA LEU A 97 -27.35 26.83 -4.82
C LEU A 97 -26.07 26.89 -5.66
N ILE A 98 -25.65 28.11 -6.06
CA ILE A 98 -24.42 28.30 -6.86
C ILE A 98 -23.22 27.83 -6.04
N GLY A 99 -23.14 28.16 -4.75
CA GLY A 99 -22.08 27.70 -3.86
C GLY A 99 -22.01 26.17 -3.82
N GLN A 100 -23.13 25.50 -3.63
CA GLN A 100 -23.18 24.03 -3.65
C GLN A 100 -22.80 23.43 -5.00
N LEU A 101 -23.20 24.04 -6.11
CA LEU A 101 -22.79 23.58 -7.45
C LEU A 101 -21.28 23.72 -7.66
N LEU A 102 -20.67 24.79 -7.14
CA LEU A 102 -19.21 24.99 -7.18
C LEU A 102 -18.48 23.99 -6.29
N ASP A 103 -18.95 23.80 -5.04
CA ASP A 103 -18.35 22.86 -4.08
C ASP A 103 -18.38 21.41 -4.60
N HIS A 104 -19.42 21.07 -5.38
CA HIS A 104 -19.59 19.76 -6.01
C HIS A 104 -19.06 19.69 -7.45
N ASP A 105 -18.28 20.68 -7.90
CA ASP A 105 -17.64 20.70 -9.24
C ASP A 105 -18.65 20.49 -10.41
N LEU A 106 -19.87 20.99 -10.27
CA LEU A 106 -20.91 20.90 -11.29
C LEU A 106 -20.91 22.10 -12.26
N LEU A 107 -20.13 23.15 -11.97
CA LEU A 107 -19.96 24.32 -12.81
C LEU A 107 -18.56 24.35 -13.45
N VAL A 108 -18.48 24.95 -14.63
CA VAL A 108 -17.22 25.20 -15.32
C VAL A 108 -17.24 26.60 -15.92
N GLU A 109 -16.07 27.24 -15.92
CA GLU A 109 -15.93 28.58 -16.48
C GLU A 109 -16.21 28.58 -18.00
N ARG A 110 -17.01 29.55 -18.48
CA ARG A 110 -17.23 29.76 -19.92
C ARG A 110 -15.93 30.24 -20.53
N SER A 111 -15.39 29.45 -21.42
CA SER A 111 -14.23 29.85 -22.21
C SER A 111 -14.69 30.78 -23.34
N GLY A 112 -14.15 31.96 -23.43
CA GLY A 112 -14.46 32.96 -24.49
C GLY A 112 -13.96 32.61 -25.89
N GLY A 113 -13.71 31.33 -26.17
CA GLY A 113 -13.34 30.82 -27.48
C GLY A 113 -13.64 29.32 -27.52
N GLU A 114 -14.19 28.83 -28.60
CA GLU A 114 -14.30 27.40 -28.85
C GLU A 114 -12.92 26.76 -28.70
N ALA A 115 -12.77 25.80 -27.80
CA ALA A 115 -11.60 24.93 -27.79
C ALA A 115 -11.61 24.18 -29.13
N GLY A 116 -10.89 24.73 -30.11
CA GLY A 116 -10.82 24.19 -31.46
C GLY A 116 -10.18 22.82 -31.43
N GLY A 117 -10.98 21.80 -31.76
CA GLY A 117 -10.53 20.42 -31.85
C GLY A 117 -11.55 19.43 -31.27
N GLY A 118 -11.50 18.17 -31.70
CA GLY A 118 -12.44 17.12 -31.31
C GLY A 118 -12.53 16.81 -29.81
N ALA A 119 -11.60 17.33 -28.98
CA ALA A 119 -11.58 17.16 -27.52
C ALA A 119 -12.41 18.20 -26.76
N GLY A 120 -12.92 19.26 -27.41
CA GLY A 120 -13.61 20.38 -26.75
C GLY A 120 -14.75 19.99 -25.83
N PRO A 121 -15.73 19.17 -26.25
CA PRO A 121 -16.84 18.74 -25.41
C PRO A 121 -16.38 17.92 -24.20
N TRP A 122 -15.44 17.01 -24.41
CA TRP A 122 -14.88 16.18 -23.34
C TRP A 122 -14.15 17.02 -22.30
N LEU A 123 -13.24 17.90 -22.72
CA LEU A 123 -12.53 18.79 -21.80
C LEU A 123 -13.51 19.68 -21.02
N GLY A 124 -14.58 20.16 -21.67
CA GLY A 124 -15.63 20.91 -21.01
C GLY A 124 -16.34 20.13 -19.90
N ALA A 125 -16.41 18.81 -20.04
CA ALA A 125 -17.05 17.92 -19.03
C ALA A 125 -16.13 17.62 -17.85
N VAL A 126 -14.79 17.47 -18.09
CA VAL A 126 -13.88 16.88 -17.09
C VAL A 126 -12.78 17.83 -16.61
N ALA A 127 -12.45 18.90 -17.33
CA ALA A 127 -11.36 19.82 -16.95
C ALA A 127 -11.86 20.98 -16.10
N ASP A 128 -11.10 21.38 -15.09
CA ASP A 128 -11.39 22.59 -14.29
C ASP A 128 -11.29 23.86 -15.14
N ARG A 129 -10.31 23.88 -16.05
CA ARG A 129 -10.04 24.98 -16.99
C ARG A 129 -9.95 24.45 -18.41
N PRO A 130 -11.09 24.23 -19.11
CA PRO A 130 -11.11 23.57 -20.42
C PRO A 130 -10.26 24.26 -21.50
N ALA A 131 -10.25 25.59 -21.52
CA ALA A 131 -9.45 26.36 -22.49
C ALA A 131 -7.94 26.17 -22.25
N ALA A 132 -7.50 26.17 -20.99
CA ALA A 132 -6.10 25.94 -20.62
C ALA A 132 -5.67 24.50 -20.95
N ALA A 133 -6.53 23.53 -20.68
CA ALA A 133 -6.33 22.12 -21.00
C ALA A 133 -6.23 21.90 -22.52
N GLY A 134 -7.13 22.50 -23.31
CA GLY A 134 -7.09 22.46 -24.77
C GLY A 134 -5.83 23.11 -25.34
N ALA A 135 -5.43 24.26 -24.79
CA ALA A 135 -4.20 24.93 -25.17
C ALA A 135 -2.95 24.10 -24.81
N ALA A 136 -2.95 23.38 -23.68
CA ALA A 136 -1.87 22.46 -23.31
C ALA A 136 -1.72 21.34 -24.31
N LEU A 137 -2.83 20.69 -24.72
CA LEU A 137 -2.82 19.65 -25.74
C LEU A 137 -2.32 20.18 -27.09
N ALA A 138 -2.80 21.35 -27.53
CA ALA A 138 -2.41 21.94 -28.81
C ALA A 138 -0.91 22.30 -28.86
N ARG A 139 -0.32 22.73 -27.74
CA ARG A 139 1.11 23.06 -27.62
C ARG A 139 2.01 21.86 -27.38
N SER A 140 1.44 20.69 -27.12
CA SER A 140 2.23 19.47 -26.86
C SER A 140 2.35 18.61 -28.12
N ARG A 141 3.39 17.80 -28.16
CA ARG A 141 3.62 16.78 -29.17
C ARG A 141 3.82 15.44 -28.48
N ALA A 142 3.27 14.41 -29.07
CA ALA A 142 3.48 13.04 -28.60
C ALA A 142 4.36 12.25 -29.59
N ARG A 143 5.19 11.39 -29.05
CA ARG A 143 5.94 10.38 -29.79
C ARG A 143 5.53 9.01 -29.31
N VAL A 144 5.18 8.15 -30.24
CA VAL A 144 4.86 6.73 -29.98
C VAL A 144 6.10 5.92 -30.39
N LEU A 145 6.89 5.52 -29.40
CA LEU A 145 8.14 4.77 -29.60
C LEU A 145 7.86 3.28 -29.54
N GLY A 146 8.34 2.51 -30.51
CA GLY A 146 8.22 1.05 -30.53
C GLY A 146 9.19 0.41 -31.50
N ALA A 147 9.48 -0.88 -31.29
CA ALA A 147 10.36 -1.65 -32.19
C ALA A 147 9.75 -1.85 -33.59
N ASP A 148 8.43 -1.80 -33.72
CA ASP A 148 7.67 -1.91 -34.97
C ASP A 148 6.66 -0.75 -35.05
N SER A 149 6.96 0.21 -35.93
CA SER A 149 6.14 1.40 -36.17
C SER A 149 4.78 1.07 -36.82
N ASP A 150 4.69 -0.06 -37.53
CA ASP A 150 3.49 -0.49 -38.22
C ASP A 150 2.62 -1.46 -37.42
N SER A 151 3.00 -1.76 -36.18
CA SER A 151 2.22 -2.65 -35.31
C SER A 151 0.80 -2.14 -35.11
N PRO A 152 -0.20 -3.04 -34.94
CA PRO A 152 -1.57 -2.66 -34.62
C PRO A 152 -1.65 -1.79 -33.35
N LEU A 153 -0.78 -2.06 -32.37
CA LEU A 153 -0.68 -1.31 -31.12
C LEU A 153 -0.22 0.14 -31.36
N ALA A 154 0.86 0.35 -32.14
CA ALA A 154 1.38 1.67 -32.46
C ALA A 154 0.37 2.52 -33.25
N ARG A 155 -0.24 1.93 -34.28
CA ARG A 155 -1.28 2.60 -35.06
C ARG A 155 -2.51 2.96 -34.23
N ALA A 156 -2.92 2.10 -33.28
CA ALA A 156 -4.04 2.38 -32.39
C ALA A 156 -3.71 3.53 -31.43
N ALA A 157 -2.51 3.55 -30.84
CA ALA A 157 -2.06 4.60 -29.95
C ALA A 157 -2.00 5.96 -30.65
N ALA A 158 -1.38 6.03 -31.83
CA ALA A 158 -1.30 7.26 -32.60
C ALA A 158 -2.69 7.80 -32.99
N ARG A 159 -3.61 6.92 -33.42
CA ARG A 159 -5.00 7.32 -33.73
C ARG A 159 -5.73 7.84 -32.50
N ALA A 160 -5.57 7.20 -31.34
CA ALA A 160 -6.22 7.63 -30.10
C ALA A 160 -5.71 9.01 -29.65
N LEU A 161 -4.41 9.23 -29.64
CA LEU A 161 -3.80 10.51 -29.32
C LEU A 161 -4.25 11.64 -30.25
N ASN A 162 -4.22 11.41 -31.57
CA ASN A 162 -4.65 12.39 -32.57
C ASN A 162 -6.14 12.75 -32.44
N ARG A 163 -7.00 11.77 -32.17
CA ARG A 163 -8.44 12.01 -31.92
C ARG A 163 -8.68 12.86 -30.67
N ALA A 164 -7.85 12.69 -29.66
CA ALA A 164 -7.91 13.47 -28.42
C ALA A 164 -7.27 14.87 -28.55
N GLY A 165 -6.78 15.26 -29.73
CA GLY A 165 -6.20 16.56 -29.99
C GLY A 165 -4.71 16.69 -29.65
N LEU A 166 -4.06 15.60 -29.27
CA LEU A 166 -2.61 15.56 -29.04
C LEU A 166 -1.92 14.96 -30.28
N ARG A 167 -1.24 15.83 -31.06
CA ARG A 167 -0.56 15.39 -32.29
C ARG A 167 0.52 14.36 -31.97
N ALA A 168 0.41 13.18 -32.60
CA ALA A 168 1.29 12.06 -32.38
C ALA A 168 2.06 11.67 -33.64
N GLU A 169 3.35 11.37 -33.46
CA GLU A 169 4.25 10.80 -34.45
C GLU A 169 4.68 9.40 -33.98
N VAL A 170 4.69 8.43 -34.90
CA VAL A 170 5.21 7.10 -34.63
C VAL A 170 6.67 7.06 -35.00
N VAL A 171 7.53 6.60 -34.09
CA VAL A 171 8.99 6.59 -34.24
C VAL A 171 9.50 5.18 -33.91
N GLU A 172 10.30 4.62 -34.78
CA GLU A 172 10.96 3.34 -34.55
C GLU A 172 12.03 3.47 -33.46
N ALA A 173 12.00 2.56 -32.49
CA ALA A 173 12.90 2.50 -31.33
C ALA A 173 13.29 1.04 -31.11
N ALA A 174 14.37 0.62 -31.77
CA ALA A 174 14.82 -0.77 -31.78
C ALA A 174 15.24 -1.30 -30.39
N GLU A 175 15.51 -0.40 -29.43
CA GLU A 175 15.84 -0.77 -28.05
C GLU A 175 14.63 -1.23 -27.23
N LEU A 176 13.41 -1.00 -27.70
CA LEU A 176 12.23 -1.46 -27.00
C LEU A 176 11.89 -2.92 -27.38
N PRO A 177 11.42 -3.73 -26.42
CA PRO A 177 10.96 -5.08 -26.72
C PRO A 177 9.78 -5.09 -27.69
N VAL A 178 9.73 -6.11 -28.56
CA VAL A 178 8.59 -6.31 -29.46
C VAL A 178 7.29 -6.47 -28.66
N GLY A 179 6.25 -5.77 -29.10
CA GLY A 179 4.96 -5.72 -28.40
C GLY A 179 4.91 -4.73 -27.25
N GLN A 180 5.95 -3.92 -27.05
CA GLN A 180 5.94 -2.78 -26.11
C GLN A 180 6.02 -1.45 -26.85
N LEU A 181 5.34 -0.45 -26.31
CA LEU A 181 5.45 0.93 -26.73
C LEU A 181 5.71 1.83 -25.54
N LEU A 182 6.35 2.97 -25.82
CA LEU A 182 6.48 4.09 -24.90
C LEU A 182 5.85 5.32 -25.57
N LEU A 183 4.78 5.84 -24.98
CA LEU A 183 4.12 7.06 -25.39
C LEU A 183 4.73 8.21 -24.58
N VAL A 184 5.37 9.15 -25.27
CA VAL A 184 6.08 10.27 -24.64
C VAL A 184 5.46 11.58 -25.11
N ALA A 185 5.06 12.45 -24.18
CA ALA A 185 4.62 13.80 -24.49
C ALA A 185 5.59 14.83 -23.95
N SER A 186 5.87 15.84 -24.76
CA SER A 186 6.68 17.01 -24.41
C SER A 186 6.01 18.31 -24.84
N ARG A 187 6.22 19.37 -24.10
CA ARG A 187 5.77 20.71 -24.51
C ARG A 187 6.65 21.21 -25.65
N HIS A 188 6.02 21.81 -26.64
CA HIS A 188 6.70 22.41 -27.76
C HIS A 188 6.63 23.93 -27.64
N ASP A 189 7.65 24.52 -27.08
CA ASP A 189 7.71 26.00 -26.82
C ASP A 189 8.13 26.84 -28.04
N GLY A 190 8.06 26.31 -29.23
CA GLY A 190 8.16 27.04 -30.49
C GLY A 190 9.47 27.83 -30.74
N SER A 191 10.41 27.88 -29.83
CA SER A 191 11.67 28.58 -29.98
C SER A 191 12.75 27.68 -30.57
N PRO A 192 13.29 27.98 -31.74
CA PRO A 192 14.43 27.25 -32.29
C PRO A 192 15.73 27.77 -31.67
N GLY A 193 16.05 27.36 -30.42
CA GLY A 193 17.25 27.74 -29.70
C GLY A 193 18.11 26.54 -29.34
N ALA A 194 19.39 26.58 -29.67
CA ALA A 194 20.39 25.60 -29.35
C ALA A 194 20.56 25.45 -27.83
N GLY A 195 20.20 24.30 -27.28
CA GLY A 195 20.27 23.95 -25.85
C GLY A 195 19.15 23.04 -25.36
N GLN A 196 18.14 22.79 -26.20
CA GLN A 196 16.87 22.15 -25.84
C GLN A 196 16.91 20.62 -25.67
N GLY A 197 18.05 19.95 -25.90
CA GLY A 197 18.07 18.47 -25.88
C GLY A 197 17.90 17.86 -24.49
N GLN A 198 18.46 18.47 -23.47
CA GLN A 198 18.54 17.86 -22.14
C GLN A 198 17.41 18.33 -21.20
N GLU A 199 17.09 19.62 -21.18
CA GLU A 199 15.98 20.17 -20.39
C GLU A 199 14.59 19.71 -20.90
N ALA A 200 14.43 19.58 -22.24
CA ALA A 200 13.19 19.05 -22.82
C ALA A 200 12.99 17.55 -22.55
N ALA A 201 14.06 16.79 -22.34
CA ALA A 201 13.99 15.37 -21.95
C ALA A 201 13.60 15.21 -20.47
N GLU A 202 14.02 16.13 -19.60
CA GLU A 202 13.71 16.09 -18.16
C GLU A 202 12.25 16.48 -17.86
N SER A 203 11.59 17.26 -18.70
CA SER A 203 10.19 17.66 -18.55
C SER A 203 9.18 16.76 -19.28
N ALA A 204 9.65 15.74 -20.00
CA ALA A 204 8.79 14.85 -20.75
C ALA A 204 8.08 13.85 -19.83
N ILE A 205 6.77 13.70 -20.05
CA ILE A 205 5.95 12.67 -19.37
C ILE A 205 5.71 11.49 -20.29
N ALA A 206 5.62 10.29 -19.72
CA ALA A 206 5.48 9.07 -20.49
C ALA A 206 4.52 8.05 -19.84
N VAL A 207 3.99 7.19 -20.69
CA VAL A 207 3.21 5.99 -20.36
C VAL A 207 3.73 4.84 -21.20
N ALA A 208 3.99 3.70 -20.58
CA ALA A 208 4.33 2.50 -21.33
C ALA A 208 3.13 1.56 -21.45
N VAL A 209 3.08 0.82 -22.54
CA VAL A 209 2.08 -0.21 -22.80
C VAL A 209 2.76 -1.44 -23.38
N GLY A 210 2.35 -2.63 -22.95
CA GLY A 210 2.88 -3.90 -23.44
C GLY A 210 1.77 -4.90 -23.72
N VAL A 211 1.96 -5.71 -24.77
CA VAL A 211 1.07 -6.82 -25.16
C VAL A 211 1.91 -8.04 -25.48
N ARG A 212 1.57 -9.17 -24.88
CA ARG A 212 2.22 -10.45 -25.16
C ARG A 212 1.29 -11.63 -24.85
N ALA A 213 1.11 -12.52 -25.80
CA ALA A 213 0.43 -13.81 -25.62
C ALA A 213 -0.97 -13.69 -24.95
N GLY A 214 -1.80 -12.75 -25.42
CA GLY A 214 -3.16 -12.57 -24.89
C GLY A 214 -3.25 -11.82 -23.55
N LEU A 215 -2.14 -11.30 -23.06
CA LEU A 215 -2.01 -10.52 -21.84
C LEU A 215 -1.35 -9.17 -22.15
N GLY A 216 -1.81 -8.10 -21.51
CA GLY A 216 -1.18 -6.80 -21.69
C GLY A 216 -1.36 -5.88 -20.49
N PHE A 217 -0.61 -4.79 -20.50
CA PHE A 217 -0.61 -3.82 -19.43
C PHE A 217 -0.46 -2.38 -19.91
N VAL A 218 -0.88 -1.44 -19.07
CA VAL A 218 -0.60 0.00 -19.23
C VAL A 218 -0.05 0.50 -17.89
N THR A 219 1.13 1.14 -17.94
CA THR A 219 1.77 1.72 -16.75
C THR A 219 1.07 3.00 -16.28
N PRO A 220 1.30 3.46 -15.06
CA PRO A 220 0.96 4.82 -14.67
C PRO A 220 1.75 5.84 -15.51
N VAL A 221 1.32 7.10 -15.45
CA VAL A 221 2.08 8.23 -15.99
C VAL A 221 3.29 8.52 -15.10
N GLY A 222 4.43 8.81 -15.70
CA GLY A 222 5.65 9.20 -14.99
C GLY A 222 6.66 9.85 -15.93
N SER A 223 7.91 10.03 -15.48
CA SER A 223 9.02 10.36 -16.35
C SER A 223 9.28 9.21 -17.35
N VAL A 224 10.04 9.47 -18.39
CA VAL A 224 10.45 8.44 -19.36
C VAL A 224 11.18 7.28 -18.67
N ALA A 225 12.05 7.59 -17.71
CA ALA A 225 12.80 6.60 -16.95
C ALA A 225 11.88 5.73 -16.07
N GLN A 226 10.92 6.37 -15.37
CA GLN A 226 9.95 5.65 -14.53
C GLN A 226 9.03 4.75 -15.36
N ALA A 227 8.50 5.25 -16.48
CA ALA A 227 7.62 4.44 -17.34
C ALA A 227 8.34 3.22 -17.93
N ARG A 228 9.64 3.35 -18.26
CA ARG A 228 10.48 2.21 -18.68
C ARG A 228 10.71 1.22 -17.54
N ALA A 229 11.07 1.68 -16.35
CA ALA A 229 11.26 0.83 -15.17
C ALA A 229 9.98 0.09 -14.78
N ASP A 230 8.83 0.77 -14.80
CA ASP A 230 7.52 0.15 -14.56
C ASP A 230 7.20 -0.92 -15.61
N ALA A 231 7.46 -0.64 -16.89
CA ALA A 231 7.20 -1.59 -17.97
C ALA A 231 8.09 -2.84 -17.87
N GLU A 232 9.36 -2.68 -17.55
CA GLU A 232 10.30 -3.77 -17.34
C GLU A 232 9.87 -4.65 -16.16
N ALA A 233 9.55 -4.03 -15.03
CA ALA A 233 9.09 -4.74 -13.84
C ALA A 233 7.77 -5.49 -14.08
N LEU A 234 6.79 -4.89 -14.77
CA LEU A 234 5.52 -5.54 -15.12
C LEU A 234 5.75 -6.69 -16.11
N ALA A 235 6.54 -6.46 -17.16
CA ALA A 235 6.86 -7.51 -18.12
C ALA A 235 7.56 -8.70 -17.43
N GLY A 236 8.50 -8.46 -16.51
CA GLY A 236 9.14 -9.49 -15.71
C GLY A 236 8.16 -10.31 -14.88
N ARG A 237 7.24 -9.65 -14.17
CA ARG A 237 6.21 -10.33 -13.35
C ARG A 237 5.23 -11.15 -14.20
N LEU A 238 4.89 -10.66 -15.38
CA LEU A 238 3.96 -11.34 -16.28
C LEU A 238 4.62 -12.52 -17.05
N HIS A 239 5.96 -12.50 -17.27
CA HIS A 239 6.66 -13.56 -17.99
C HIS A 239 6.66 -14.93 -17.29
N GLY A 240 6.65 -14.94 -15.95
CA GLY A 240 6.65 -16.17 -15.16
C GLY A 240 5.33 -16.95 -15.22
N ARG A 241 4.29 -16.42 -15.83
CA ARG A 241 2.95 -16.99 -15.85
C ARG A 241 2.63 -17.59 -17.22
N LYS A 242 2.29 -18.86 -17.23
CA LYS A 242 1.85 -19.58 -18.45
C LYS A 242 0.47 -19.08 -18.85
N ALA A 243 0.43 -18.05 -19.71
CA ALA A 243 -0.76 -17.83 -20.52
C ALA A 243 -0.79 -18.92 -21.60
N SER A 244 -1.81 -19.74 -21.61
CA SER A 244 -2.06 -20.61 -22.79
C SER A 244 -2.38 -19.68 -23.95
N PRO A 245 -1.68 -19.76 -25.09
CA PRO A 245 -1.89 -18.84 -26.19
C PRO A 245 -3.21 -19.20 -26.93
N PRO A 246 -4.31 -18.53 -26.68
CA PRO A 246 -5.34 -18.42 -27.72
C PRO A 246 -4.80 -17.49 -28.81
N ALA A 247 -5.35 -17.58 -30.00
CA ALA A 247 -5.08 -16.60 -31.04
C ALA A 247 -5.30 -15.19 -30.46
N GLU A 248 -4.37 -14.27 -30.68
CA GLU A 248 -4.42 -12.92 -30.12
C GLU A 248 -5.74 -12.23 -30.50
N HIS A 249 -6.48 -11.78 -29.48
CA HIS A 249 -7.74 -11.09 -29.70
C HIS A 249 -7.46 -9.68 -30.28
N PRO A 250 -7.99 -9.35 -31.49
CA PRO A 250 -7.61 -8.13 -32.20
C PRO A 250 -7.96 -6.83 -31.45
N ALA A 251 -8.91 -6.86 -30.53
CA ALA A 251 -9.30 -5.70 -29.73
C ALA A 251 -8.35 -5.43 -28.54
N LEU A 252 -7.54 -6.40 -28.10
CA LEU A 252 -6.65 -6.21 -26.94
C LEU A 252 -5.62 -5.08 -27.18
N PRO A 253 -4.88 -5.03 -28.30
CA PRO A 253 -3.98 -3.93 -28.60
C PRO A 253 -4.70 -2.57 -28.64
N VAL A 254 -5.91 -2.53 -29.19
CA VAL A 254 -6.70 -1.30 -29.30
C VAL A 254 -7.15 -0.78 -27.94
N LEU A 255 -7.63 -1.67 -27.06
CA LEU A 255 -8.03 -1.33 -25.71
C LEU A 255 -6.86 -0.74 -24.90
N LEU A 256 -5.72 -1.42 -24.93
CA LEU A 256 -4.55 -1.00 -24.18
C LEU A 256 -3.95 0.30 -24.73
N ALA A 257 -3.84 0.43 -26.05
CA ALA A 257 -3.38 1.65 -26.71
C ALA A 257 -4.27 2.86 -26.40
N SER A 258 -5.59 2.66 -26.40
CA SER A 258 -6.56 3.72 -26.08
C SER A 258 -6.45 4.13 -24.61
N SER A 259 -6.29 3.18 -23.68
CA SER A 259 -6.11 3.46 -22.26
C SER A 259 -4.79 4.19 -21.99
N ALA A 260 -3.68 3.80 -22.66
CA ALA A 260 -2.41 4.48 -22.54
C ALA A 260 -2.48 5.92 -23.09
N ALA A 261 -3.13 6.11 -24.24
CA ALA A 261 -3.35 7.43 -24.82
C ALA A 261 -4.22 8.31 -23.91
N GLN A 262 -5.29 7.75 -23.33
CA GLN A 262 -6.16 8.46 -22.39
C GLN A 262 -5.37 8.97 -21.19
N ARG A 263 -4.55 8.13 -20.54
CA ARG A 263 -3.69 8.52 -19.41
C ARG A 263 -2.75 9.65 -19.77
N LEU A 264 -2.07 9.55 -20.92
CA LEU A 264 -1.14 10.58 -21.37
C LEU A 264 -1.85 11.89 -21.65
N VAL A 265 -3.01 11.85 -22.31
CA VAL A 265 -3.84 13.02 -22.60
C VAL A 265 -4.33 13.68 -21.31
N CYS A 266 -4.81 12.92 -20.33
CA CYS A 266 -5.21 13.44 -19.03
C CYS A 266 -4.06 14.17 -18.35
N ALA A 267 -2.86 13.59 -18.34
CA ALA A 267 -1.67 14.19 -17.74
C ALA A 267 -1.23 15.50 -18.44
N VAL A 268 -1.23 15.52 -19.78
CA VAL A 268 -0.92 16.72 -20.58
C VAL A 268 -1.94 17.83 -20.36
N ALA A 269 -3.22 17.46 -20.32
CA ALA A 269 -4.32 18.40 -20.14
C ALA A 269 -4.47 18.88 -18.68
N GLY A 270 -3.77 18.29 -17.73
CA GLY A 270 -3.96 18.52 -16.30
C GLY A 270 -5.33 18.07 -15.80
N VAL A 271 -5.89 17.03 -16.41
CA VAL A 271 -7.18 16.44 -16.08
C VAL A 271 -6.95 15.19 -15.24
N ARG A 272 -7.83 14.94 -14.27
CA ARG A 272 -7.78 13.73 -13.46
C ARG A 272 -7.93 12.48 -14.33
N ASP A 273 -7.03 11.53 -14.14
CA ASP A 273 -7.13 10.21 -14.78
C ASP A 273 -8.27 9.41 -14.12
N PRO A 274 -9.28 8.95 -14.86
CA PRO A 274 -10.36 8.13 -14.31
C PRO A 274 -9.86 6.85 -13.62
N SER A 275 -8.72 6.32 -14.04
CA SER A 275 -8.11 5.13 -13.41
C SER A 275 -7.59 5.38 -11.99
N ALA A 276 -7.52 6.65 -11.56
CA ALA A 276 -7.12 7.06 -10.21
C ALA A 276 -8.34 7.32 -9.30
N GLU A 277 -9.53 6.88 -9.68
CA GLU A 277 -10.75 7.06 -8.88
C GLU A 277 -10.63 6.38 -7.52
N ALA A 278 -10.96 7.16 -6.48
CA ALA A 278 -10.83 6.75 -5.09
C ALA A 278 -11.92 5.75 -4.64
N ASP A 279 -12.94 5.54 -5.46
CA ASP A 279 -14.15 4.81 -5.06
C ASP A 279 -14.07 3.29 -5.33
N ASP A 280 -13.03 2.82 -6.03
CA ASP A 280 -12.79 1.38 -6.16
C ASP A 280 -12.11 0.84 -4.90
N ALA A 281 -12.86 0.16 -4.05
CA ALA A 281 -12.38 -0.45 -2.82
C ALA A 281 -11.23 -1.47 -3.01
N ARG A 282 -11.01 -1.94 -4.25
CA ARG A 282 -9.90 -2.84 -4.59
C ARG A 282 -8.58 -2.09 -4.78
N LEU A 283 -8.64 -0.79 -5.02
CA LEU A 283 -7.49 0.06 -5.22
C LEU A 283 -7.06 0.68 -3.89
N LEU A 284 -5.76 0.70 -3.67
CA LEU A 284 -5.21 1.32 -2.48
C LEU A 284 -5.03 2.83 -2.73
N PRO A 285 -5.80 3.71 -2.05
CA PRO A 285 -5.72 5.14 -2.26
C PRO A 285 -4.28 5.66 -2.12
N GLY A 286 -3.82 6.52 -3.02
CA GLY A 286 -2.48 7.10 -3.01
C GLY A 286 -1.37 6.24 -3.63
N LEU A 287 -1.65 5.01 -4.06
CA LEU A 287 -0.78 4.28 -4.98
C LEU A 287 -1.19 4.57 -6.43
N PRO A 288 -0.22 4.63 -7.35
CA PRO A 288 -0.53 4.64 -8.77
C PRO A 288 -1.20 3.33 -9.19
N THR A 289 -1.91 3.36 -10.31
CA THR A 289 -2.62 2.20 -10.84
C THR A 289 -2.04 1.74 -12.17
N VAL A 290 -2.00 0.43 -12.38
CA VAL A 290 -1.76 -0.19 -13.68
C VAL A 290 -3.07 -0.76 -14.22
N LEU A 291 -3.27 -0.71 -15.53
CA LEU A 291 -4.29 -1.51 -16.18
C LEU A 291 -3.65 -2.83 -16.60
N ILE A 292 -4.27 -3.94 -16.23
CA ILE A 292 -3.93 -5.26 -16.76
C ILE A 292 -5.13 -5.78 -17.53
N ALA A 293 -4.91 -6.23 -18.75
CA ALA A 293 -5.94 -6.82 -19.57
C ALA A 293 -5.53 -8.21 -20.05
N GLU A 294 -6.44 -9.16 -19.92
CA GLU A 294 -6.23 -10.54 -20.32
C GLU A 294 -7.34 -11.02 -21.26
N GLN A 295 -6.98 -11.92 -22.14
CA GLN A 295 -7.93 -12.66 -22.93
C GLN A 295 -8.41 -13.87 -22.13
N GLU A 296 -9.73 -13.96 -21.91
CA GLU A 296 -10.33 -15.08 -21.23
C GLU A 296 -10.39 -16.32 -22.14
N PRO A 297 -10.37 -17.53 -21.57
CA PRO A 297 -10.56 -18.77 -22.34
C PRO A 297 -11.87 -18.81 -23.13
N SER A 298 -12.89 -18.08 -22.68
CA SER A 298 -14.18 -17.90 -23.36
C SER A 298 -14.09 -17.06 -24.64
N GLY A 299 -12.92 -16.44 -24.91
CA GLY A 299 -12.70 -15.51 -26.01
C GLY A 299 -13.07 -14.07 -25.67
N GLY A 300 -13.47 -13.76 -24.44
CA GLY A 300 -13.69 -12.41 -23.95
C GLY A 300 -12.38 -11.67 -23.62
N LEU A 301 -12.49 -10.36 -23.39
CA LEU A 301 -11.41 -9.54 -22.84
C LEU A 301 -11.83 -9.04 -21.47
N ARG A 302 -10.94 -9.18 -20.50
CA ARG A 302 -11.10 -8.64 -19.16
C ARG A 302 -9.98 -7.64 -18.90
N GLY A 303 -10.33 -6.40 -18.56
CA GLY A 303 -9.39 -5.36 -18.16
C GLY A 303 -9.69 -4.91 -16.74
N GLU A 304 -8.69 -4.84 -15.89
CA GLU A 304 -8.82 -4.41 -14.50
C GLU A 304 -7.70 -3.47 -14.10
N TYR A 305 -8.06 -2.43 -13.34
CA TYR A 305 -7.09 -1.59 -12.68
C TYR A 305 -6.58 -2.27 -11.40
N ARG A 306 -5.27 -2.16 -11.16
CA ARG A 306 -4.59 -2.71 -10.00
C ARG A 306 -3.70 -1.64 -9.36
N SER A 307 -3.64 -1.59 -8.04
CA SER A 307 -2.66 -0.76 -7.35
C SER A 307 -1.25 -1.24 -7.69
N TRP A 308 -0.36 -0.31 -7.97
CA TRP A 308 0.97 -0.60 -8.45
C TRP A 308 2.05 -0.16 -7.44
N PRO A 309 2.58 -1.08 -6.62
CA PRO A 309 3.83 -0.86 -5.92
C PRO A 309 4.96 -1.08 -6.92
N GLY A 310 5.40 0.01 -7.56
CA GLY A 310 6.41 -0.01 -8.62
C GLY A 310 7.79 -0.44 -8.15
N PRO A 311 8.76 -0.55 -9.06
CA PRO A 311 10.17 -0.74 -8.71
C PRO A 311 10.70 0.43 -7.89
N ALA A 312 11.98 0.38 -7.50
CA ALA A 312 12.64 1.48 -6.81
C ALA A 312 12.34 2.81 -7.50
N LEU A 313 11.96 3.82 -6.70
CA LEU A 313 11.45 5.08 -7.20
C LEU A 313 12.48 5.80 -8.06
N VAL A 314 12.14 6.06 -9.31
CA VAL A 314 12.86 6.97 -10.19
C VAL A 314 12.29 8.38 -10.02
N ASP A 315 10.97 8.51 -9.98
CA ASP A 315 10.25 9.77 -9.74
C ASP A 315 9.86 9.88 -8.27
N VAL A 316 10.64 10.60 -7.49
CA VAL A 316 10.47 10.74 -6.03
C VAL A 316 9.11 11.36 -5.67
N ASP A 317 8.62 12.29 -6.50
CA ASP A 317 7.36 13.01 -6.25
C ASP A 317 6.10 12.20 -6.57
N ARG A 318 6.25 11.07 -7.26
CA ARG A 318 5.12 10.24 -7.69
C ARG A 318 4.43 9.51 -6.53
N ILE A 319 5.19 9.16 -5.52
CA ILE A 319 4.69 8.42 -4.38
C ILE A 319 4.81 9.28 -3.13
N ARG A 320 3.67 9.72 -2.63
CA ARG A 320 3.62 10.38 -1.33
C ARG A 320 3.96 9.37 -0.24
N PRO A 321 4.82 9.73 0.75
CA PRO A 321 5.04 8.90 1.92
C PRO A 321 3.69 8.52 2.52
N ARG A 322 3.44 7.23 2.65
CA ARG A 322 2.19 6.76 3.22
C ARG A 322 2.32 6.76 4.73
N ALA A 323 1.24 7.12 5.40
CA ALA A 323 1.16 6.95 6.84
C ALA A 323 1.37 5.48 7.22
N ASP A 324 2.06 5.24 8.31
CA ASP A 324 2.24 3.90 8.88
C ASP A 324 0.89 3.20 9.05
N VAL A 325 0.88 1.89 8.87
CA VAL A 325 -0.27 1.06 9.19
C VAL A 325 -0.54 1.13 10.68
N ARG A 326 -1.76 1.50 11.05
CA ARG A 326 -2.17 1.65 12.45
C ARG A 326 -3.18 0.60 12.91
N THR A 327 -3.93 0.05 11.96
CA THR A 327 -5.02 -0.89 12.24
C THR A 327 -4.87 -2.18 11.46
N LEU A 328 -5.47 -3.26 11.97
CA LEU A 328 -5.49 -4.54 11.29
C LEU A 328 -6.22 -4.44 9.95
N SER A 329 -7.32 -3.71 9.89
CA SER A 329 -8.08 -3.48 8.64
C SER A 329 -7.22 -2.80 7.57
N GLU A 330 -6.44 -1.78 7.95
CA GLU A 330 -5.49 -1.15 7.02
C GLU A 330 -4.40 -2.12 6.55
N ALA A 331 -3.87 -2.96 7.45
CA ALA A 331 -2.88 -3.98 7.09
C ALA A 331 -3.45 -4.97 6.07
N LEU A 332 -4.66 -5.48 6.34
CA LEU A 332 -5.35 -6.44 5.50
C LEU A 332 -5.71 -5.86 4.12
N ALA A 333 -6.12 -4.60 4.05
CA ALA A 333 -6.39 -3.92 2.79
C ALA A 333 -5.15 -3.78 1.88
N ARG A 334 -3.94 -3.85 2.46
CA ARG A 334 -2.66 -3.73 1.72
C ARG A 334 -2.07 -5.07 1.28
N ILE A 335 -2.46 -6.17 1.93
CA ILE A 335 -2.01 -7.52 1.56
C ILE A 335 -2.33 -7.84 0.09
N PRO A 336 -3.57 -7.64 -0.42
CA PRO A 336 -3.89 -7.95 -1.81
C PRO A 336 -3.04 -7.19 -2.84
N VAL A 337 -2.49 -6.02 -2.47
CA VAL A 337 -1.59 -5.27 -3.35
C VAL A 337 -0.22 -5.93 -3.45
N LEU A 338 0.31 -6.41 -2.31
CA LEU A 338 1.60 -7.12 -2.26
C LEU A 338 1.52 -8.51 -2.89
N THR A 339 0.35 -9.14 -2.83
CA THR A 339 0.12 -10.52 -3.26
C THR A 339 -0.75 -10.63 -4.51
N ASP A 340 -0.97 -9.50 -5.22
CA ASP A 340 -1.75 -9.51 -6.45
C ASP A 340 -1.19 -10.51 -7.46
N ARG A 341 -2.07 -11.31 -8.06
CA ARG A 341 -1.66 -12.38 -8.99
C ARG A 341 -0.84 -11.88 -10.19
N TRP A 342 -0.99 -10.61 -10.59
CA TRP A 342 -0.33 -10.03 -11.76
C TRP A 342 0.74 -9.00 -11.40
N ALA A 343 0.39 -8.10 -10.48
CA ALA A 343 1.22 -6.96 -10.09
C ALA A 343 1.97 -7.18 -8.77
N GLY A 344 1.63 -8.21 -8.01
CA GLY A 344 2.20 -8.49 -6.69
C GLY A 344 3.65 -8.97 -6.73
N VAL A 345 4.31 -8.81 -5.61
CA VAL A 345 5.71 -9.22 -5.36
C VAL A 345 5.83 -10.46 -4.48
N LEU A 346 4.73 -10.89 -3.87
CA LEU A 346 4.63 -12.10 -3.04
C LEU A 346 3.50 -12.98 -3.55
N ASP A 347 3.51 -14.24 -3.18
CA ASP A 347 2.38 -15.13 -3.41
C ASP A 347 1.27 -14.89 -2.38
N GLU A 348 0.02 -15.09 -2.81
CA GLU A 348 -1.14 -14.87 -1.95
C GLU A 348 -1.22 -15.94 -0.85
N PRO A 349 -1.38 -15.53 0.43
CA PRO A 349 -1.69 -16.46 1.50
C PRO A 349 -3.12 -16.99 1.35
N ASP A 350 -3.24 -18.29 1.11
CA ASP A 350 -4.51 -18.96 0.87
C ASP A 350 -4.79 -20.04 1.95
N PRO A 351 -5.97 -20.07 2.57
CA PRO A 351 -6.36 -21.16 3.42
C PRO A 351 -6.50 -22.49 2.65
N GLY A 352 -6.87 -22.45 1.35
CA GLY A 352 -7.02 -23.65 0.54
C GLY A 352 -7.90 -24.69 1.19
N VAL A 353 -7.35 -25.92 1.32
CA VAL A 353 -7.99 -27.05 1.99
C VAL A 353 -7.54 -27.21 3.45
N LEU A 354 -6.73 -26.30 3.98
CA LEU A 354 -6.25 -26.37 5.34
C LEU A 354 -7.39 -26.21 6.36
N PRO A 355 -7.36 -26.96 7.47
CA PRO A 355 -8.37 -26.82 8.51
C PRO A 355 -8.29 -25.43 9.15
N GLN A 356 -9.45 -24.84 9.39
CA GLN A 356 -9.60 -23.51 10.00
C GLN A 356 -9.95 -23.58 11.48
N LEU A 357 -10.08 -24.77 12.03
CA LEU A 357 -10.36 -25.03 13.43
C LEU A 357 -9.46 -26.16 13.95
N PRO A 358 -8.99 -26.09 15.20
CA PRO A 358 -9.23 -25.05 16.22
C PRO A 358 -8.51 -23.74 15.97
N ALA A 359 -7.37 -23.73 15.26
CA ALA A 359 -6.67 -22.52 14.82
C ALA A 359 -6.83 -22.34 13.31
N ALA A 360 -6.87 -21.09 12.86
CA ALA A 360 -6.87 -20.78 11.44
C ALA A 360 -5.49 -21.02 10.84
N LEU A 361 -5.40 -21.74 9.73
CA LEU A 361 -4.17 -22.00 9.00
C LEU A 361 -4.24 -21.39 7.59
N VAL A 362 -3.15 -20.80 7.13
CA VAL A 362 -2.97 -20.36 5.74
C VAL A 362 -1.64 -20.86 5.20
N ARG A 363 -1.59 -21.09 3.88
CA ARG A 363 -0.39 -21.47 3.15
C ARG A 363 0.02 -20.37 2.20
N CYS A 364 1.32 -20.14 2.06
CA CYS A 364 1.91 -19.23 1.10
C CYS A 364 3.13 -19.90 0.45
N ALA A 365 3.25 -19.82 -0.87
CA ALA A 365 4.41 -20.33 -1.55
C ALA A 365 5.62 -19.41 -1.33
N VAL A 366 6.78 -19.99 -1.04
CA VAL A 366 8.04 -19.28 -0.86
C VAL A 366 9.17 -20.02 -1.57
N ALA A 367 10.29 -19.35 -1.78
CA ALA A 367 11.47 -20.00 -2.35
C ALA A 367 11.85 -21.23 -1.51
N GLY A 368 11.85 -22.40 -2.13
CA GLY A 368 12.22 -23.66 -1.49
C GLY A 368 11.08 -24.45 -0.86
N GLY A 369 9.81 -24.06 -0.99
CA GLY A 369 8.66 -24.84 -0.56
C GLY A 369 7.51 -24.02 0.01
N ASP A 370 6.64 -24.65 0.77
CA ASP A 370 5.48 -24.01 1.38
C ASP A 370 5.80 -23.46 2.77
N LEU A 371 5.30 -22.26 3.02
CA LEU A 371 5.17 -21.64 4.33
C LEU A 371 3.76 -21.87 4.84
N VAL A 372 3.60 -22.36 6.07
CA VAL A 372 2.32 -22.44 6.77
C VAL A 372 2.35 -21.46 7.94
N SER A 373 1.34 -20.63 8.04
CA SER A 373 1.13 -19.71 9.16
C SER A 373 -0.18 -20.02 9.85
N GLY A 374 -0.21 -19.88 11.17
CA GLY A 374 -1.42 -20.08 11.95
C GLY A 374 -1.70 -18.92 12.89
N GLY A 375 -2.96 -18.83 13.33
CA GLY A 375 -3.39 -17.81 14.26
C GLY A 375 -4.74 -18.14 14.90
N ALA A 376 -5.13 -17.35 15.90
CA ALA A 376 -6.46 -17.44 16.50
C ALA A 376 -7.56 -17.06 15.48
N ARG A 377 -7.21 -16.29 14.45
CA ARG A 377 -8.08 -15.79 13.38
C ARG A 377 -7.35 -15.87 12.04
N ALA A 378 -8.10 -16.06 10.95
CA ALA A 378 -7.54 -16.20 9.60
C ALA A 378 -6.82 -14.93 9.12
N ASP A 379 -7.31 -13.75 9.49
CA ASP A 379 -6.70 -12.46 9.14
C ASP A 379 -5.31 -12.29 9.77
N LEU A 380 -5.14 -12.67 11.04
CA LEU A 380 -3.85 -12.67 11.72
C LEU A 380 -2.89 -13.69 11.08
N ALA A 381 -3.38 -14.89 10.76
CA ALA A 381 -2.57 -15.90 10.07
C ALA A 381 -2.09 -15.41 8.69
N ARG A 382 -2.96 -14.72 7.92
CA ARG A 382 -2.59 -14.09 6.63
C ARG A 382 -1.53 -13.00 6.79
N LEU A 383 -1.68 -12.12 7.77
CA LEU A 383 -0.71 -11.07 8.04
C LEU A 383 0.67 -11.64 8.37
N GLU A 384 0.71 -12.63 9.28
CA GLU A 384 1.96 -13.28 9.67
C GLU A 384 2.62 -14.05 8.50
N ALA A 385 1.82 -14.68 7.63
CA ALA A 385 2.31 -15.35 6.43
C ALA A 385 3.02 -14.37 5.49
N VAL A 386 2.39 -13.22 5.20
CA VAL A 386 2.97 -12.17 4.33
C VAL A 386 4.26 -11.61 4.92
N CYS A 387 4.25 -11.27 6.21
CA CYS A 387 5.44 -10.77 6.89
C CYS A 387 6.60 -11.79 6.79
N ARG A 388 6.32 -13.06 7.06
CA ARG A 388 7.36 -14.11 7.02
C ARG A 388 7.82 -14.43 5.61
N ALA A 389 6.93 -14.47 4.63
CA ALA A 389 7.29 -14.66 3.22
C ALA A 389 8.22 -13.54 2.73
N ALA A 390 7.91 -12.29 3.10
CA ALA A 390 8.76 -11.14 2.81
C ALA A 390 10.15 -11.26 3.48
N GLU A 391 10.19 -11.64 4.76
CA GLU A 391 11.46 -11.86 5.50
C GLU A 391 12.35 -12.90 4.83
N LEU A 392 11.78 -14.04 4.43
CA LEU A 392 12.51 -15.12 3.78
C LEU A 392 13.10 -14.66 2.44
N ARG A 393 12.35 -13.86 1.69
CA ARG A 393 12.79 -13.37 0.38
C ARG A 393 13.84 -12.26 0.50
N LEU A 394 13.70 -11.36 1.47
CA LEU A 394 14.69 -10.31 1.74
C LEU A 394 15.98 -10.88 2.36
N GLY A 395 15.87 -11.86 3.24
CA GLY A 395 17.01 -12.46 3.95
C GLY A 395 17.92 -13.33 3.07
N GLY A 396 17.46 -13.79 1.90
CA GLY A 396 18.27 -14.50 0.92
C GLY A 396 19.38 -13.64 0.28
N GLY A 397 19.34 -12.31 0.47
CA GLY A 397 20.29 -11.35 -0.09
C GLY A 397 21.53 -11.05 0.77
N GLY A 398 21.84 -11.81 1.82
CA GLY A 398 23.12 -11.74 2.54
C GLY A 398 23.27 -10.67 3.63
N SER A 399 22.23 -9.91 3.95
CA SER A 399 22.29 -8.78 4.90
C SER A 399 21.76 -9.10 6.30
N GLY A 400 22.01 -10.28 6.85
CA GLY A 400 21.57 -10.66 8.20
C GLY A 400 20.07 -10.91 8.34
N PRO A 401 19.59 -11.29 9.53
CA PRO A 401 18.17 -11.59 9.75
C PRO A 401 17.32 -10.32 9.66
N VAL A 402 16.29 -10.38 8.82
CA VAL A 402 15.33 -9.29 8.56
C VAL A 402 14.00 -9.59 9.25
N VAL A 403 13.34 -8.57 9.76
CA VAL A 403 11.99 -8.64 10.30
C VAL A 403 11.08 -7.64 9.60
N VAL A 404 9.92 -8.12 9.16
CA VAL A 404 8.89 -7.32 8.49
C VAL A 404 7.65 -7.23 9.38
N GLY A 405 7.02 -6.07 9.43
CA GLY A 405 5.73 -5.87 10.11
C GLY A 405 4.88 -4.82 9.41
N ALA A 406 3.58 -4.88 9.62
CA ALA A 406 2.65 -3.85 9.17
C ALA A 406 2.76 -2.65 10.13
N GLY A 407 3.52 -1.63 9.73
CA GLY A 407 3.87 -0.49 10.58
C GLY A 407 5.02 -0.76 11.56
N LEU A 408 5.53 0.34 12.13
CA LEU A 408 6.74 0.32 12.96
C LEU A 408 6.55 -0.47 14.26
N GLU A 409 5.45 -0.22 14.98
CA GLU A 409 5.20 -0.87 16.29
C GLU A 409 5.10 -2.39 16.15
N HIS A 410 4.38 -2.88 15.11
CA HIS A 410 4.28 -4.31 14.84
C HIS A 410 5.65 -4.91 14.47
N ALA A 411 6.39 -4.29 13.57
CA ALA A 411 7.72 -4.76 13.17
C ALA A 411 8.68 -4.82 14.37
N ARG A 412 8.67 -3.79 15.23
CA ARG A 412 9.49 -3.72 16.42
C ARG A 412 9.14 -4.82 17.43
N GLY A 413 7.83 -5.02 17.70
CA GLY A 413 7.36 -6.09 18.59
C GLY A 413 7.79 -7.48 18.13
N ARG A 414 7.71 -7.76 16.81
CA ARG A 414 8.21 -9.01 16.22
C ARG A 414 9.72 -9.17 16.36
N ALA A 415 10.48 -8.11 16.09
CA ALA A 415 11.94 -8.13 16.14
C ALA A 415 12.45 -8.38 17.55
N LEU A 416 11.89 -7.71 18.55
CA LEU A 416 12.28 -7.85 19.95
C LEU A 416 11.98 -9.25 20.51
N ARG A 417 10.78 -9.80 20.24
CA ARG A 417 10.44 -11.18 20.64
C ARG A 417 11.37 -12.20 19.99
N ARG A 418 11.68 -12.02 18.71
CA ARG A 418 12.61 -12.91 18.00
C ARG A 418 14.04 -12.82 18.54
N ALA A 419 14.48 -11.66 19.03
CA ALA A 419 15.78 -11.53 19.68
C ALA A 419 15.84 -12.37 20.97
N VAL A 420 14.83 -12.29 21.82
CA VAL A 420 14.73 -13.09 23.06
C VAL A 420 14.68 -14.59 22.75
N ASP A 421 13.87 -15.02 21.76
CA ASP A 421 13.77 -16.43 21.38
C ASP A 421 15.10 -16.99 20.86
N ARG A 422 15.87 -16.20 20.11
CA ARG A 422 17.17 -16.60 19.58
C ARG A 422 18.19 -16.76 20.70
N GLU A 423 18.28 -15.80 21.60
CA GLU A 423 19.20 -15.85 22.74
C GLU A 423 18.91 -17.05 23.63
N ALA A 424 17.63 -17.37 23.82
CA ALA A 424 17.22 -18.56 24.54
C ALA A 424 17.61 -19.88 23.81
N ALA A 425 17.64 -19.88 22.49
CA ALA A 425 18.02 -21.04 21.68
C ALA A 425 19.55 -21.25 21.60
N GLU A 426 20.31 -20.16 21.60
CA GLU A 426 21.78 -20.18 21.52
C GLU A 426 22.44 -20.45 22.88
N GLY A 427 21.66 -20.56 23.96
CA GLY A 427 22.17 -20.74 25.32
C GLY A 427 23.01 -19.55 25.82
N ILE A 428 22.88 -18.40 25.15
CA ILE A 428 23.52 -17.16 25.56
C ILE A 428 22.68 -16.60 26.71
N ASP A 429 23.21 -16.70 27.95
CA ASP A 429 22.60 -16.10 29.14
C ASP A 429 22.69 -14.57 29.07
N VAL A 430 21.84 -13.95 28.24
CA VAL A 430 21.70 -12.49 28.16
C VAL A 430 20.97 -11.97 29.40
N VAL A 431 20.11 -12.77 29.98
CA VAL A 431 19.50 -12.54 31.27
C VAL A 431 20.32 -13.33 32.29
N SER A 432 21.10 -12.64 33.14
CA SER A 432 21.82 -13.28 34.24
C SER A 432 20.86 -14.22 34.99
N ASP A 433 21.33 -15.43 35.31
CA ASP A 433 20.56 -16.51 35.92
C ASP A 433 19.79 -16.08 37.20
N ASP A 434 20.33 -15.07 37.90
CA ASP A 434 19.72 -14.43 39.08
C ASP A 434 18.40 -13.67 38.80
N ARG A 435 18.04 -13.41 37.54
CA ARG A 435 16.83 -12.67 37.17
C ARG A 435 15.70 -13.56 36.68
N ARG A 436 15.99 -14.82 36.30
CA ARG A 436 14.98 -15.77 35.86
C ARG A 436 14.33 -16.42 37.07
N ALA A 437 13.04 -16.27 37.22
CA ALA A 437 12.29 -16.92 38.29
C ALA A 437 11.14 -17.75 37.70
N PRO A 438 11.05 -19.03 38.02
CA PRO A 438 9.93 -19.85 37.60
C PRO A 438 8.63 -19.32 38.23
N VAL A 439 7.57 -19.28 37.42
CA VAL A 439 6.25 -18.83 37.85
C VAL A 439 5.30 -20.01 37.73
N PRO A 440 4.66 -20.46 38.83
CA PRO A 440 3.70 -21.54 38.79
C PRO A 440 2.46 -21.09 38.01
N TRP A 441 2.00 -21.93 37.07
CA TRP A 441 0.78 -21.72 36.32
C TRP A 441 0.03 -23.06 36.16
N SER A 442 -1.30 -22.99 36.25
CA SER A 442 -2.19 -24.09 35.92
C SER A 442 -3.48 -23.56 35.30
N PRO A 443 -4.23 -24.38 34.54
CA PRO A 443 -5.48 -23.92 33.93
C PRO A 443 -6.51 -23.41 34.97
N GLU A 444 -6.50 -23.99 36.18
CA GLU A 444 -7.40 -23.60 37.27
C GLU A 444 -7.04 -22.23 37.87
N THR A 445 -5.78 -21.82 37.75
CA THR A 445 -5.28 -20.54 38.26
C THR A 445 -5.24 -19.46 37.20
N ALA A 446 -5.59 -19.78 35.94
CA ALA A 446 -5.62 -18.85 34.84
C ALA A 446 -6.61 -17.71 35.13
N ARG A 447 -6.13 -16.47 35.06
CA ARG A 447 -6.96 -15.27 35.26
C ARG A 447 -7.62 -14.82 33.95
N HIS A 448 -7.04 -15.21 32.82
CA HIS A 448 -7.57 -14.84 31.50
C HIS A 448 -8.10 -16.07 30.75
N PRO A 449 -9.33 -16.03 30.20
CA PRO A 449 -9.97 -17.18 29.58
C PRO A 449 -9.21 -17.72 28.35
N GLN A 450 -8.46 -16.90 27.64
CA GLN A 450 -7.69 -17.34 26.46
C GLN A 450 -6.59 -18.34 26.83
N ALA A 451 -5.91 -18.17 27.96
CA ALA A 451 -4.88 -19.10 28.39
C ALA A 451 -5.48 -20.50 28.68
N ALA A 452 -6.57 -20.54 29.45
CA ALA A 452 -7.29 -21.77 29.73
C ALA A 452 -7.85 -22.42 28.46
N HIS A 453 -8.42 -21.63 27.55
CA HIS A 453 -8.98 -22.11 26.29
C HIS A 453 -7.94 -22.80 25.40
N TRP A 454 -6.85 -22.12 25.07
CA TRP A 454 -5.84 -22.69 24.17
C TRP A 454 -5.14 -23.90 24.80
N TRP A 455 -5.00 -23.89 26.14
CA TRP A 455 -4.52 -25.05 26.86
C TRP A 455 -5.48 -26.23 26.76
N SER A 456 -6.78 -26.02 27.01
CA SER A 456 -7.81 -27.06 26.88
C SER A 456 -7.91 -27.61 25.45
N VAL A 457 -7.83 -26.72 24.44
CA VAL A 457 -7.76 -27.13 23.03
C VAL A 457 -6.60 -28.09 22.78
N LEU A 458 -5.41 -27.77 23.29
CA LEU A 458 -4.20 -28.55 23.08
C LEU A 458 -4.30 -29.91 23.79
N VAL A 459 -4.71 -29.91 25.06
CA VAL A 459 -4.69 -31.11 25.91
C VAL A 459 -5.92 -31.98 25.70
N GLU A 460 -7.11 -31.39 25.76
CA GLU A 460 -8.37 -32.14 25.75
C GLU A 460 -8.87 -32.44 24.34
N ARG A 461 -8.75 -31.43 23.41
CA ARG A 461 -9.30 -31.56 22.07
C ARG A 461 -8.32 -32.23 21.10
N LEU A 462 -7.03 -31.88 21.16
CA LEU A 462 -5.99 -32.50 20.34
C LEU A 462 -5.31 -33.68 21.01
N GLY A 463 -5.57 -33.93 22.30
CA GLY A 463 -5.06 -35.09 23.05
C GLY A 463 -3.54 -35.10 23.22
N VAL A 464 -2.91 -33.92 23.25
CA VAL A 464 -1.44 -33.83 23.33
C VAL A 464 -1.00 -33.78 24.79
N ASP A 465 -0.17 -34.76 25.19
CA ASP A 465 0.42 -34.76 26.53
C ASP A 465 1.58 -33.78 26.61
N VAL A 466 1.37 -32.65 27.30
CA VAL A 466 2.30 -31.52 27.38
C VAL A 466 2.46 -31.04 28.81
N GLU A 467 3.52 -30.29 29.01
CA GLU A 467 3.74 -29.44 30.18
C GLU A 467 4.07 -28.01 29.75
N VAL A 468 3.75 -27.04 30.60
CA VAL A 468 4.08 -25.65 30.40
C VAL A 468 5.08 -25.20 31.46
N ALA A 469 6.17 -24.58 31.03
CA ALA A 469 7.10 -23.88 31.88
C ALA A 469 6.95 -22.39 31.67
N VAL A 470 6.71 -21.64 32.72
CA VAL A 470 6.62 -20.17 32.70
C VAL A 470 7.72 -19.59 33.53
N GLU A 471 8.41 -18.61 32.98
CA GLU A 471 9.51 -17.91 33.65
C GLU A 471 9.28 -16.41 33.59
N ARG A 472 9.58 -15.70 34.65
CA ARG A 472 9.74 -14.26 34.63
C ARG A 472 11.15 -13.95 34.11
N LEU A 473 11.22 -13.31 32.94
CA LEU A 473 12.49 -12.98 32.27
C LEU A 473 13.15 -11.71 32.83
N GLY A 474 12.37 -10.84 33.46
CA GLY A 474 12.85 -9.61 34.06
C GLY A 474 11.79 -8.52 34.13
N THR A 475 12.23 -7.36 34.62
CA THR A 475 11.47 -6.10 34.64
C THR A 475 12.25 -5.04 33.91
N GLY A 476 11.60 -4.29 33.05
CA GLY A 476 12.19 -3.14 32.35
C GLY A 476 11.14 -2.05 32.20
N GLY A 477 11.50 -0.76 32.35
CA GLY A 477 10.57 0.35 32.20
C GLY A 477 9.30 0.28 33.06
N GLY A 478 9.33 -0.49 34.17
CA GLY A 478 8.17 -0.68 35.06
C GLY A 478 7.20 -1.80 34.61
N ALA A 479 7.49 -2.52 33.53
CA ALA A 479 6.73 -3.68 33.07
C ALA A 479 7.49 -4.99 33.27
N ASP A 480 6.76 -6.04 33.69
CA ASP A 480 7.28 -7.40 33.77
C ASP A 480 7.25 -8.05 32.39
N VAL A 481 8.20 -8.96 32.15
CA VAL A 481 8.28 -9.79 30.95
C VAL A 481 8.24 -11.26 31.35
N PHE A 482 7.35 -12.01 30.74
CA PHE A 482 7.18 -13.43 30.99
C PHE A 482 7.42 -14.24 29.71
N GLY A 483 8.19 -15.32 29.83
CA GLY A 483 8.34 -16.34 28.81
C GLY A 483 7.54 -17.58 29.16
N ALA A 484 6.85 -18.17 28.19
CA ALA A 484 6.21 -19.47 28.35
C ALA A 484 6.69 -20.45 27.28
N ARG A 485 6.92 -21.70 27.66
CA ARG A 485 7.30 -22.79 26.77
C ARG A 485 6.39 -23.98 26.99
N VAL A 486 5.82 -24.50 25.92
CA VAL A 486 4.99 -25.70 25.91
C VAL A 486 5.82 -26.82 25.29
N VAL A 487 6.08 -27.85 26.06
CA VAL A 487 6.90 -28.98 25.63
C VAL A 487 6.08 -30.29 25.73
N ARG A 488 6.33 -31.22 24.81
CA ARG A 488 5.70 -32.54 24.86
C ARG A 488 6.29 -33.33 26.03
N ARG A 489 5.43 -33.91 26.86
CA ARG A 489 5.86 -34.84 27.93
C ARG A 489 6.48 -36.08 27.32
N ARG A 490 7.59 -36.53 27.89
CA ARG A 490 8.28 -37.74 27.43
C ARG A 490 7.59 -38.99 27.97
N HIS A 491 7.27 -39.93 27.10
CA HIS A 491 7.12 -41.29 27.53
C HIS A 491 8.47 -41.87 27.96
N ARG A 492 8.49 -42.62 29.06
CA ARG A 492 9.69 -43.15 29.74
C ARG A 492 10.68 -43.96 28.89
N THR A 493 10.43 -44.20 27.61
CA THR A 493 11.19 -45.08 26.72
C THR A 493 12.34 -44.41 25.97
N THR A 494 12.43 -43.07 25.93
CA THR A 494 13.48 -42.34 25.21
C THR A 494 14.40 -41.58 26.15
N VAL A 495 15.41 -42.27 26.66
CA VAL A 495 16.47 -41.67 27.48
C VAL A 495 17.45 -40.91 26.57
N GLY A 496 17.63 -39.60 26.78
CA GLY A 496 18.73 -38.81 26.19
C GLY A 496 18.37 -37.76 25.13
N ALA A 497 17.17 -37.79 24.53
CA ALA A 497 16.78 -36.73 23.59
C ALA A 497 16.22 -35.48 24.34
N PRO A 498 16.45 -34.21 23.90
CA PRO A 498 15.82 -33.05 24.52
C PRO A 498 14.28 -33.09 24.36
N PRO A 499 13.50 -32.49 25.29
CA PRO A 499 12.04 -32.44 25.14
C PRO A 499 11.68 -31.66 23.86
N GLU A 500 10.64 -32.14 23.15
CA GLU A 500 10.17 -31.48 21.95
C GLU A 500 9.44 -30.18 22.31
N LEU A 501 9.99 -29.03 21.88
CA LEU A 501 9.34 -27.74 22.03
C LEU A 501 8.20 -27.61 21.00
N LEU A 502 6.98 -27.49 21.46
CA LEU A 502 5.79 -27.33 20.61
C LEU A 502 5.41 -25.87 20.40
N GLY A 503 5.61 -25.01 21.41
CA GLY A 503 5.32 -23.58 21.31
C GLY A 503 6.06 -22.77 22.36
N SER A 504 6.36 -21.51 22.03
CA SER A 504 6.92 -20.52 22.92
C SER A 504 6.30 -19.16 22.68
N ALA A 505 6.27 -18.33 23.71
CA ALA A 505 5.87 -16.93 23.59
C ALA A 505 6.49 -16.09 24.70
N VAL A 506 6.67 -14.79 24.41
CA VAL A 506 7.18 -13.78 25.33
C VAL A 506 6.19 -12.63 25.38
N GLU A 507 5.56 -12.41 26.56
CA GLU A 507 4.47 -11.44 26.73
C GLU A 507 4.55 -10.69 28.08
N ALA A 508 3.73 -9.63 28.20
CA ALA A 508 3.68 -8.78 29.37
C ALA A 508 2.96 -9.41 30.59
N THR A 509 2.30 -10.55 30.41
CA THR A 509 1.56 -11.24 31.48
C THR A 509 1.78 -12.75 31.38
N VAL A 510 1.69 -13.44 32.50
CA VAL A 510 1.77 -14.91 32.57
C VAL A 510 0.74 -15.55 31.65
N ASP A 511 -0.53 -15.16 31.77
CA ASP A 511 -1.61 -15.74 30.97
C ASP A 511 -1.47 -15.39 29.47
N GLY A 512 -0.98 -14.20 29.13
CA GLY A 512 -0.66 -13.82 27.75
C GLY A 512 0.43 -14.72 27.17
N ALA A 513 1.52 -14.94 27.89
CA ALA A 513 2.60 -15.82 27.45
C ALA A 513 2.11 -17.27 27.27
N VAL A 514 1.34 -17.78 28.22
CA VAL A 514 0.77 -19.15 28.13
C VAL A 514 -0.23 -19.24 26.97
N ALA A 515 -1.12 -18.25 26.78
CA ALA A 515 -2.11 -18.27 25.71
C ALA A 515 -1.44 -18.34 24.32
N PHE A 516 -0.44 -17.48 24.05
CA PHE A 516 0.27 -17.52 22.77
C PHE A 516 1.18 -18.73 22.61
N ALA A 517 1.81 -19.23 23.69
CA ALA A 517 2.62 -20.45 23.63
C ALA A 517 1.74 -21.70 23.37
N ALA A 518 0.57 -21.80 24.02
CA ALA A 518 -0.37 -22.87 23.78
C ALA A 518 -0.99 -22.80 22.36
N LEU A 519 -1.39 -21.61 21.90
CA LEU A 519 -1.85 -21.40 20.53
C LEU A 519 -0.76 -21.77 19.51
N SER A 520 0.49 -21.42 19.76
CA SER A 520 1.63 -21.80 18.92
C SER A 520 1.81 -23.31 18.85
N ALA A 521 1.64 -24.00 19.98
CA ALA A 521 1.65 -25.47 20.04
C ALA A 521 0.48 -26.09 19.26
N VAL A 522 -0.74 -25.54 19.39
CA VAL A 522 -1.93 -25.96 18.62
C VAL A 522 -1.66 -25.83 17.12
N VAL A 523 -1.17 -24.68 16.67
CA VAL A 523 -0.82 -24.44 15.26
C VAL A 523 0.22 -25.44 14.77
N ARG A 524 1.27 -25.69 15.54
CA ARG A 524 2.31 -26.68 15.18
C ARG A 524 1.77 -28.09 15.04
N VAL A 525 0.97 -28.55 16.00
CA VAL A 525 0.37 -29.89 15.98
C VAL A 525 -0.61 -30.03 14.80
N GLN A 526 -1.46 -29.04 14.60
CA GLN A 526 -2.43 -29.01 13.52
C GLN A 526 -1.73 -28.97 12.14
N ALA A 527 -0.76 -28.10 11.95
CA ALA A 527 0.00 -28.01 10.71
C ALA A 527 0.77 -29.31 10.40
N ALA A 528 1.35 -29.96 11.40
CA ALA A 528 2.08 -31.22 11.21
C ALA A 528 1.18 -32.36 10.72
N ALA A 529 -0.09 -32.37 11.12
CA ALA A 529 -1.07 -33.37 10.67
C ALA A 529 -1.46 -33.20 9.20
N ASP A 530 -1.63 -31.95 8.74
CA ASP A 530 -2.19 -31.66 7.42
C ASP A 530 -1.13 -31.26 6.38
N THR A 531 0.05 -30.77 6.82
CA THR A 531 1.13 -30.33 5.94
C THR A 531 2.50 -30.83 6.41
N PRO A 532 2.74 -32.15 6.41
CA PRO A 532 4.00 -32.71 6.91
C PRO A 532 5.23 -32.25 6.10
N HIS A 533 5.03 -31.71 4.91
CA HIS A 533 6.09 -31.23 4.02
C HIS A 533 6.30 -29.71 4.06
N ALA A 534 5.54 -28.97 4.89
CA ALA A 534 5.77 -27.55 5.06
C ALA A 534 7.18 -27.30 5.61
N ARG A 535 8.00 -26.55 4.86
CA ARG A 535 9.39 -26.27 5.27
C ARG A 535 9.51 -25.17 6.30
N GLN A 536 8.53 -24.28 6.33
CA GLN A 536 8.49 -23.15 7.25
C GLN A 536 7.13 -23.12 7.96
N LEU A 537 7.17 -22.99 9.27
CA LEU A 537 5.99 -22.79 10.11
C LEU A 537 6.12 -21.45 10.83
N VAL A 538 5.08 -20.63 10.76
CA VAL A 538 4.94 -19.40 11.52
C VAL A 538 3.93 -19.62 12.64
N THR A 539 4.39 -19.44 13.85
CA THR A 539 3.55 -19.53 15.05
C THR A 539 3.13 -18.12 15.50
N PRO A 540 1.91 -17.97 16.03
CA PRO A 540 1.39 -16.68 16.44
C PRO A 540 2.15 -16.09 17.63
N SER A 541 2.22 -14.77 17.68
CA SER A 541 2.73 -13.99 18.80
C SER A 541 1.83 -12.81 19.09
N GLY A 542 1.99 -12.18 20.25
CA GLY A 542 1.23 -10.98 20.61
C GLY A 542 1.62 -9.71 19.86
N ALA A 543 2.67 -9.74 19.03
CA ALA A 543 3.13 -8.55 18.31
C ALA A 543 2.05 -7.95 17.39
N ALA A 544 1.24 -8.78 16.73
CA ALA A 544 0.16 -8.32 15.86
C ALA A 544 -1.01 -7.68 16.63
N ALA A 545 -1.10 -7.87 17.95
CA ALA A 545 -2.16 -7.29 18.77
C ALA A 545 -2.17 -5.76 18.70
N VAL A 546 -1.02 -5.11 18.51
CA VAL A 546 -0.93 -3.64 18.38
C VAL A 546 -1.85 -3.08 17.30
N LEU A 547 -2.11 -3.85 16.25
CA LEU A 547 -2.98 -3.48 15.14
C LEU A 547 -4.46 -3.69 15.45
N ALA A 548 -4.79 -4.40 16.52
CA ALA A 548 -6.17 -4.75 16.89
C ALA A 548 -6.83 -3.71 17.83
N ARG A 549 -6.17 -2.59 18.14
CA ARG A 549 -6.70 -1.54 19.05
C ARG A 549 -8.05 -0.98 18.63
N SER A 550 -8.37 -1.01 17.34
CA SER A 550 -9.60 -0.45 16.76
C SER A 550 -10.28 -1.41 15.78
N ALA A 551 -10.01 -2.72 15.90
CA ALA A 551 -10.60 -3.68 14.97
C ALA A 551 -12.10 -3.84 15.25
N GLU A 552 -12.92 -3.28 14.39
CA GLU A 552 -14.32 -3.67 14.26
C GLU A 552 -14.35 -5.04 13.58
N VAL A 553 -14.73 -6.06 14.31
CA VAL A 553 -14.88 -7.42 13.78
C VAL A 553 -16.36 -7.69 13.58
N ALA A 554 -16.70 -8.26 12.43
CA ALA A 554 -18.06 -8.70 12.19
C ALA A 554 -18.47 -9.72 13.28
N PRO A 555 -19.67 -9.58 13.90
CA PRO A 555 -20.08 -10.38 15.05
C PRO A 555 -20.03 -11.91 14.83
N TRP A 556 -20.08 -12.36 13.56
CA TRP A 556 -20.00 -13.80 13.21
C TRP A 556 -18.57 -14.31 13.04
N GLU A 557 -17.56 -13.43 13.02
CA GLU A 557 -16.15 -13.81 12.82
C GLU A 557 -15.42 -13.98 14.15
N ASP A 558 -15.96 -13.42 15.22
CA ASP A 558 -15.36 -13.49 16.55
C ASP A 558 -16.46 -13.64 17.62
N SER A 559 -16.17 -14.46 18.62
CA SER A 559 -16.98 -14.55 19.84
C SER A 559 -16.93 -13.29 20.72
N GLY A 560 -16.19 -12.27 20.30
CA GLY A 560 -15.96 -11.02 21.01
C GLY A 560 -14.81 -11.05 22.02
N TRP A 561 -14.53 -12.19 22.62
CA TRP A 561 -13.48 -12.31 23.64
C TRP A 561 -12.06 -12.41 23.07
N THR A 562 -11.87 -12.92 21.83
CA THR A 562 -10.57 -12.89 21.14
C THR A 562 -10.18 -11.46 20.79
N THR A 563 -11.11 -10.66 20.30
CA THR A 563 -10.88 -9.24 20.00
C THR A 563 -10.61 -8.45 21.27
N ALA A 564 -11.34 -8.69 22.36
CA ALA A 564 -11.10 -8.05 23.65
C ALA A 564 -9.70 -8.39 24.19
N TRP A 565 -9.29 -9.66 24.10
CA TRP A 565 -7.96 -10.10 24.49
C TRP A 565 -6.85 -9.42 23.70
N LEU A 566 -7.00 -9.34 22.37
CA LEU A 566 -6.03 -8.66 21.51
C LEU A 566 -5.95 -7.17 21.81
N ALA A 567 -7.07 -6.51 22.11
CA ALA A 567 -7.10 -5.11 22.52
C ALA A 567 -6.38 -4.87 23.85
N GLU A 568 -6.54 -5.79 24.82
CA GLU A 568 -5.80 -5.73 26.09
C GLU A 568 -4.29 -5.94 25.87
N ALA A 569 -3.90 -6.90 25.05
CA ALA A 569 -2.51 -7.14 24.68
C ALA A 569 -1.91 -5.90 23.99
N ALA A 570 -2.65 -5.29 23.07
CA ALA A 570 -2.26 -4.05 22.38
C ALA A 570 -2.00 -2.88 23.36
N GLY A 571 -2.79 -2.79 24.42
CA GLY A 571 -2.61 -1.77 25.46
C GLY A 571 -1.31 -1.93 26.25
N ARG A 572 -0.80 -3.16 26.37
CA ARG A 572 0.44 -3.49 27.10
C ARG A 572 1.68 -3.48 26.19
N GLU A 573 1.50 -3.53 24.88
CA GLU A 573 2.60 -3.69 23.92
C GLU A 573 3.68 -2.63 24.00
N PRO A 574 3.39 -1.32 24.16
CA PRO A 574 4.45 -0.30 24.28
C PRO A 574 5.37 -0.54 25.47
N GLY A 575 4.80 -0.83 26.66
CA GLY A 575 5.57 -1.14 27.86
C GLY A 575 6.39 -2.43 27.72
N LEU A 576 5.82 -3.45 27.07
CA LEU A 576 6.53 -4.69 26.77
C LEU A 576 7.73 -4.45 25.84
N GLN A 577 7.56 -3.66 24.77
CA GLN A 577 8.65 -3.35 23.85
C GLN A 577 9.78 -2.56 24.53
N GLU A 578 9.45 -1.66 25.44
CA GLU A 578 10.43 -0.95 26.24
C GLU A 578 11.19 -1.92 27.17
N ALA A 579 10.47 -2.79 27.86
CA ALA A 579 11.05 -3.80 28.71
C ALA A 579 11.96 -4.79 27.96
N LEU A 580 11.52 -5.28 26.78
CA LEU A 580 12.31 -6.14 25.92
C LEU A 580 13.57 -5.44 25.40
N THR A 581 13.49 -4.15 25.07
CA THR A 581 14.64 -3.34 24.67
C THR A 581 15.65 -3.24 25.83
N GLY A 582 15.17 -3.03 27.05
CA GLY A 582 16.01 -2.99 28.26
C GLY A 582 16.66 -4.34 28.58
N LEU A 583 15.94 -5.46 28.35
CA LEU A 583 16.47 -6.81 28.61
C LEU A 583 17.53 -7.22 27.59
N THR A 584 17.28 -6.99 26.31
CA THR A 584 18.21 -7.37 25.23
C THR A 584 19.35 -6.37 25.04
N GLY A 585 19.21 -5.15 25.59
CA GLY A 585 20.16 -4.06 25.34
C GLY A 585 20.23 -3.64 23.87
N TRP A 586 19.25 -4.05 23.06
CA TRP A 586 19.23 -3.86 21.62
C TRP A 586 17.94 -3.17 21.16
N SER A 587 18.07 -2.32 20.14
CA SER A 587 16.93 -1.65 19.48
C SER A 587 16.97 -1.95 17.99
N PRO A 588 15.85 -2.44 17.41
CA PRO A 588 15.78 -2.70 15.99
C PRO A 588 16.05 -1.45 15.15
N GLN A 589 16.85 -1.60 14.09
CA GLN A 589 17.19 -0.52 13.17
C GLN A 589 16.47 -0.70 11.84
N SER A 590 16.21 0.40 11.12
CA SER A 590 15.71 0.33 9.76
C SER A 590 16.66 -0.47 8.87
N TRP A 591 16.11 -1.38 8.08
CA TRP A 591 16.86 -2.17 7.13
C TRP A 591 16.63 -1.68 5.71
N GLU A 592 17.70 -1.62 4.94
CA GLU A 592 17.66 -1.31 3.51
C GLU A 592 18.52 -2.30 2.74
N PRO A 593 18.12 -2.69 1.52
CA PRO A 593 18.96 -3.56 0.69
C PRO A 593 20.29 -2.87 0.34
N SER A 594 21.36 -3.64 0.31
CA SER A 594 22.65 -3.12 -0.15
C SER A 594 22.57 -2.71 -1.64
N PRO A 595 23.37 -1.75 -2.12
CA PRO A 595 23.34 -1.31 -3.52
C PRO A 595 23.58 -2.43 -4.54
N GLY A 596 24.22 -3.52 -4.13
CA GLY A 596 24.48 -4.72 -4.96
C GLY A 596 23.47 -5.85 -4.78
N ALA A 597 22.40 -5.64 -4.02
CA ALA A 597 21.37 -6.65 -3.85
C ALA A 597 20.60 -6.90 -5.16
N ASP A 598 19.99 -8.08 -5.25
CA ASP A 598 19.15 -8.47 -6.39
C ASP A 598 18.03 -7.45 -6.64
N ALA A 599 17.70 -7.23 -7.91
CA ALA A 599 16.60 -6.35 -8.32
C ALA A 599 15.26 -6.75 -7.68
N ASP A 600 15.01 -8.06 -7.50
CA ASP A 600 13.81 -8.58 -6.85
C ASP A 600 13.75 -8.22 -5.35
N VAL A 601 14.90 -8.15 -4.67
CA VAL A 601 15.00 -7.72 -3.27
C VAL A 601 14.68 -6.23 -3.15
N HIS A 602 15.23 -5.42 -4.05
CA HIS A 602 14.91 -3.98 -4.11
C HIS A 602 13.44 -3.74 -4.43
N ALA A 603 12.87 -4.49 -5.37
CA ALA A 603 11.46 -4.37 -5.76
C ALA A 603 10.53 -4.74 -4.59
N LEU A 604 10.83 -5.83 -3.86
CA LEU A 604 10.06 -6.24 -2.69
C LEU A 604 10.15 -5.20 -1.56
N TRP A 605 11.36 -4.75 -1.23
CA TRP A 605 11.56 -3.73 -0.20
C TRP A 605 10.81 -2.43 -0.54
N SER A 606 10.90 -1.96 -1.79
CA SER A 606 10.18 -0.80 -2.27
C SER A 606 8.66 -0.98 -2.15
N ALA A 607 8.14 -2.14 -2.59
CA ALA A 607 6.70 -2.45 -2.51
C ALA A 607 6.19 -2.48 -1.06
N LEU A 608 6.94 -3.08 -0.14
CA LEU A 608 6.61 -3.10 1.28
C LEU A 608 6.50 -1.69 1.85
N ARG A 609 7.48 -0.82 1.59
CA ARG A 609 7.46 0.57 2.04
C ARG A 609 6.29 1.36 1.45
N GLN A 610 6.03 1.22 0.16
CA GLN A 610 4.90 1.86 -0.51
C GLN A 610 3.55 1.40 0.06
N CYS A 611 3.48 0.15 0.51
CA CYS A 611 2.32 -0.38 1.22
C CYS A 611 2.34 -0.09 2.73
N GLY A 612 3.31 0.70 3.26
CA GLY A 612 3.41 1.08 4.66
C GLY A 612 3.81 -0.05 5.60
N PHE A 613 4.44 -1.11 5.08
CA PHE A 613 5.12 -2.11 5.88
C PHE A 613 6.51 -1.60 6.25
N THR A 614 6.96 -1.95 7.45
CA THR A 614 8.27 -1.59 7.97
C THR A 614 9.20 -2.78 7.93
N VAL A 615 10.44 -2.56 7.49
CA VAL A 615 11.49 -3.56 7.43
C VAL A 615 12.60 -3.15 8.41
N LEU A 616 12.92 -4.05 9.35
CA LEU A 616 13.93 -3.83 10.37
C LEU A 616 15.02 -4.91 10.31
N SER A 617 16.25 -4.55 10.69
CA SER A 617 17.30 -5.54 10.93
C SER A 617 17.04 -6.24 12.27
N ALA A 618 17.21 -7.55 12.32
CA ALA A 618 17.06 -8.34 13.53
C ALA A 618 18.41 -8.53 14.29
N GLY A 619 19.37 -7.65 14.08
CA GLY A 619 20.66 -7.56 14.76
C GLY A 619 21.43 -8.89 14.87
N ALA A 620 22.50 -9.04 14.06
CA ALA A 620 23.52 -10.03 14.31
C ALA A 620 24.95 -9.46 14.18
N ASP A 621 25.08 -8.23 13.72
CA ASP A 621 26.38 -7.58 13.45
C ASP A 621 26.61 -6.30 14.26
N ALA A 622 26.14 -6.26 15.50
CA ALA A 622 26.82 -5.37 16.43
C ALA A 622 28.20 -5.98 16.71
N PRO A 623 29.30 -5.39 16.21
CA PRO A 623 30.62 -5.82 16.67
C PRO A 623 30.59 -5.69 18.19
N ASN A 624 31.13 -6.70 18.89
CA ASN A 624 31.28 -6.77 20.33
C ASN A 624 31.76 -5.46 20.96
N ALA A 625 30.90 -4.50 21.07
CA ALA A 625 31.10 -3.29 21.86
C ALA A 625 30.33 -3.43 23.20
N ARG A 626 30.63 -4.48 23.95
CA ARG A 626 30.49 -4.34 25.39
C ARG A 626 31.50 -3.27 25.79
N PRO A 627 31.08 -2.13 26.34
CA PRO A 627 32.02 -1.30 27.06
C PRO A 627 32.53 -2.17 28.21
N GLY A 628 33.78 -2.63 28.09
CA GLY A 628 34.47 -3.31 29.18
C GLY A 628 34.29 -2.49 30.44
N PRO A 629 34.23 -3.14 31.64
CA PRO A 629 34.10 -2.43 32.91
C PRO A 629 35.20 -1.38 32.94
N ARG A 630 34.80 -0.11 33.10
CA ARG A 630 35.73 1.00 33.27
C ARG A 630 36.67 0.65 34.42
N SER A 631 37.89 0.20 34.09
CA SER A 631 38.96 0.04 35.02
C SER A 631 39.18 1.40 35.71
N ALA A 632 38.98 1.41 36.98
CA ALA A 632 39.27 2.56 37.83
C ALA A 632 40.69 3.04 37.54
N SER A 633 40.81 4.30 37.20
CA SER A 633 42.06 5.01 36.98
C SER A 633 42.99 4.88 38.20
N GLY A 634 44.07 4.12 38.03
CA GLY A 634 45.25 4.20 38.90
C GLY A 634 46.09 5.44 38.52
N PRO A 635 46.88 5.98 39.48
CA PRO A 635 47.49 7.30 39.36
C PRO A 635 48.66 7.33 38.37
N ALA A 636 48.82 8.51 37.77
CA ALA A 636 49.87 8.90 36.82
C ALA A 636 51.29 8.62 37.32
N SER A 637 52.11 7.95 36.53
CA SER A 637 53.54 7.90 36.65
C SER A 637 54.21 8.73 35.56
N HIS A 638 55.16 9.57 35.98
CA HIS A 638 55.91 10.55 35.24
C HIS A 638 56.71 10.00 34.03
N PRO A 639 57.03 10.83 33.02
CA PRO A 639 57.83 10.43 31.87
C PRO A 639 59.34 10.57 32.16
N GLY A 640 60.11 9.56 31.81
CA GLY A 640 61.57 9.59 31.72
C GLY A 640 62.05 9.85 30.29
N PRO A 641 63.23 10.45 30.10
CA PRO A 641 63.63 11.05 28.81
C PRO A 641 64.44 10.11 27.89
N GLY A 642 64.14 10.21 26.62
CA GLY A 642 65.06 10.24 25.51
C GLY A 642 65.85 8.99 25.13
N THR A 643 65.64 8.53 23.90
CA THR A 643 66.76 8.10 22.99
C THR A 643 66.36 8.35 21.55
N ARG A 644 67.29 8.93 20.80
CA ARG A 644 67.27 9.38 19.42
C ARG A 644 67.25 8.20 18.41
N PRO A 645 66.82 8.44 17.20
CA PRO A 645 66.82 7.45 16.11
C PRO A 645 68.15 7.42 15.36
N THR A 646 68.48 6.27 14.80
CA THR A 646 69.53 6.11 13.80
C THR A 646 68.91 5.67 12.46
N PRO A 647 69.39 6.18 11.34
CA PRO A 647 68.80 5.91 10.03
C PRO A 647 69.61 4.87 9.24
N MET A 648 69.09 4.53 8.05
CA MET A 648 69.76 3.91 6.90
C MET A 648 69.56 2.40 6.75
N GLU A 649 69.37 1.83 5.66
CA GLU A 649 69.74 1.98 4.25
C GLU A 649 68.90 1.03 3.41
N GLY A 650 68.53 1.38 2.19
CA GLY A 650 68.14 0.43 1.16
C GLY A 650 69.42 -0.08 0.42
N PRO A 651 69.39 -0.66 -0.73
CA PRO A 651 68.31 -1.12 -1.62
C PRO A 651 68.65 -2.51 -2.25
N ARG A 652 67.68 -3.19 -2.81
CA ARG A 652 67.78 -3.74 -4.17
C ARG A 652 66.44 -4.37 -4.60
#